data_70508bec3cbb8e8f11826062dd135207
#
_entry.id   70508bec3cbb8e8f11826062dd135207
#
_cell.length_a   1.000
_cell.length_b   1.000
_cell.length_c   1.000
_cell.angle_alpha   90.00
_cell.angle_beta   90.00
_cell.angle_gamma   90.00
#
_symmetry.space_group_name_H-M   'P 1'
#
loop_
_entity.id
_entity.type
_entity.pdbx_description
1 polymer ?
#
loop_
_entity_poly.entity_id
_entity_poly.type
_entity_poly.pdbx_seq_one_letter_code
_entity_poly.pdbx_strand_id
1 'polypeptide(L)'
;MRQYRRINNLMGWFTFLIAAVVYCMTVEPTASFWDCPEFITTGYKLEVGHPPGAPFFMLTANLFSQFASDPSEVAYMVNIMSALLSAGCIMFLFWSITHLTRKLVCPGVEKMTTGQLVTIMGAGLVGALAYTFSDTFWFSAVEGEVYAYSSLFTAVVFWLILKWEDCADQPHSDRWLVLIAYLTGLSIGVHLLNLLCLSAIVLVYYYKKNPNANVKGSLLALAGSMVLIAVVLYGVVPGIVKVGGWFELLFVNTFGMPFNSGLIVYIVFLLAVLVWAIYESYNYASARRANIAFLLTIALLGIPFFGHGVKSIVFGIVFLALVGACLWGVFGKRLMVSPRTLNTSILCLTMMVIGYSSYAVIVIRSSANPPMDQNSPEDIFTLGDYLGREQYGDTPRFYGPAYNSKVALKIEGQYCVPVSEEGAPVYQRKEKESPDEKDSYEIVRHKTEYKYAQNMLFPRMYSSANEHIAAYEQWFGGYRNEKGEWVNGVKGRLIPYDECGNPVMVKMPTTWENLKFFFSYQVNFMYWRYFLWNFAGRQNDIQGNGEPEHGNWISGIPLIDNLLYGDQSKLPDELKANKGHNVFYCLPLLLGILGLLWQAFRGQRGIQQFWVVFFLFFMTGLAIVLYLNQTPLQPRERDYAYA
;
A
#
# COMPACT_ATOMS: atom_id res chain seq x y z
N MET A 1 11.84 -34.58 -10.67
CA MET A 1 11.81 -33.11 -10.90
C MET A 1 11.21 -32.67 -12.23
N ARG A 2 11.55 -33.26 -13.39
CA ARG A 2 10.95 -32.88 -14.71
C ARG A 2 9.43 -33.11 -14.75
N GLN A 3 8.95 -34.26 -14.23
CA GLN A 3 7.53 -34.58 -14.14
C GLN A 3 6.78 -33.59 -13.21
N TYR A 4 7.33 -33.29 -12.03
CA TYR A 4 6.80 -32.28 -11.13
C TYR A 4 6.59 -30.94 -11.84
N ARG A 5 7.65 -30.41 -12.50
CA ARG A 5 7.56 -29.12 -13.20
C ARG A 5 6.45 -29.09 -14.25
N ARG A 6 6.31 -30.18 -15.04
CA ARG A 6 5.26 -30.28 -16.06
C ARG A 6 3.86 -30.27 -15.43
N ILE A 7 3.64 -31.11 -14.42
CA ILE A 7 2.35 -31.20 -13.74
C ILE A 7 2.03 -29.89 -13.02
N ASN A 8 2.99 -29.30 -12.31
CA ASN A 8 2.81 -28.03 -11.61
C ASN A 8 2.42 -26.89 -12.57
N ASN A 9 3.05 -26.82 -13.75
CA ASN A 9 2.67 -25.82 -14.75
C ASN A 9 1.26 -26.08 -15.30
N LEU A 10 0.93 -27.31 -15.65
CA LEU A 10 -0.41 -27.65 -16.14
C LEU A 10 -1.50 -27.35 -15.10
N MET A 11 -1.27 -27.70 -13.84
CA MET A 11 -2.20 -27.44 -12.77
C MET A 11 -2.35 -25.94 -12.47
N GLY A 12 -1.28 -25.16 -12.58
CA GLY A 12 -1.36 -23.70 -12.46
C GLY A 12 -2.22 -23.07 -13.56
N TRP A 13 -2.03 -23.49 -14.82
CA TRP A 13 -2.91 -23.06 -15.91
C TRP A 13 -4.34 -23.57 -15.76
N PHE A 14 -4.56 -24.73 -15.17
CA PHE A 14 -5.87 -25.24 -14.85
C PHE A 14 -6.59 -24.38 -13.81
N THR A 15 -5.89 -23.97 -12.74
CA THR A 15 -6.47 -23.02 -11.75
C THR A 15 -6.76 -21.65 -12.37
N PHE A 16 -5.89 -21.16 -13.26
CA PHE A 16 -6.16 -19.94 -14.04
C PHE A 16 -7.45 -20.08 -14.84
N LEU A 17 -7.62 -21.19 -15.56
CA LEU A 17 -8.80 -21.41 -16.41
C LEU A 17 -10.09 -21.46 -15.58
N ILE A 18 -10.08 -22.17 -14.45
CA ILE A 18 -11.25 -22.20 -13.55
C ILE A 18 -11.61 -20.79 -13.08
N ALA A 19 -10.64 -20.05 -12.56
CA ALA A 19 -10.85 -18.69 -12.08
C ALA A 19 -11.32 -17.75 -13.20
N ALA A 20 -10.66 -17.79 -14.37
CA ALA A 20 -11.04 -16.99 -15.53
C ALA A 20 -12.47 -17.26 -16.00
N VAL A 21 -12.88 -18.55 -16.09
CA VAL A 21 -14.23 -18.91 -16.47
C VAL A 21 -15.24 -18.39 -15.45
N VAL A 22 -15.01 -18.62 -14.14
CA VAL A 22 -15.91 -18.18 -13.08
C VAL A 22 -16.06 -16.66 -13.09
N TYR A 23 -14.96 -15.92 -13.10
CA TYR A 23 -14.99 -14.45 -13.05
C TYR A 23 -15.57 -13.84 -14.33
N CYS A 24 -15.19 -14.32 -15.52
CA CYS A 24 -15.77 -13.82 -16.77
C CYS A 24 -17.26 -14.13 -16.95
N MET A 25 -17.76 -15.24 -16.37
CA MET A 25 -19.20 -15.55 -16.38
C MET A 25 -20.02 -14.72 -15.40
N THR A 26 -19.38 -14.14 -14.40
CA THR A 26 -20.02 -13.37 -13.32
C THR A 26 -19.58 -11.91 -13.31
N VAL A 27 -18.85 -11.46 -14.34
CA VAL A 27 -18.38 -10.09 -14.46
C VAL A 27 -19.55 -9.10 -14.48
N GLU A 28 -19.37 -7.95 -13.84
CA GLU A 28 -20.34 -6.87 -13.87
C GLU A 28 -20.52 -6.37 -15.32
N PRO A 29 -21.74 -6.35 -15.87
CA PRO A 29 -21.97 -5.95 -17.26
C PRO A 29 -21.75 -4.46 -17.50
N THR A 30 -21.83 -3.63 -16.45
CA THR A 30 -21.71 -2.17 -16.50
C THR A 30 -20.69 -1.68 -15.47
N ALA A 31 -20.72 -0.40 -15.13
CA ALA A 31 -19.93 0.14 -14.03
C ALA A 31 -20.55 -0.26 -12.69
N SER A 32 -19.71 -0.77 -11.79
CA SER A 32 -20.05 -1.07 -10.40
C SER A 32 -20.09 0.23 -9.56
N PHE A 33 -20.03 0.10 -8.24
CA PHE A 33 -20.09 1.22 -7.30
C PHE A 33 -18.73 1.88 -7.06
N TRP A 34 -18.74 3.01 -6.34
CA TRP A 34 -17.57 3.73 -5.84
C TRP A 34 -16.70 4.29 -6.95
N ASP A 35 -15.41 3.97 -6.97
CA ASP A 35 -14.42 4.53 -7.89
C ASP A 35 -14.37 3.78 -9.24
N CYS A 36 -15.08 2.64 -9.37
CA CYS A 36 -15.11 1.82 -10.57
C CYS A 36 -15.53 2.60 -11.84
N PRO A 37 -16.62 3.41 -11.83
CA PRO A 37 -16.99 4.24 -12.99
C PRO A 37 -15.91 5.25 -13.38
N GLU A 38 -15.22 5.82 -12.40
CA GLU A 38 -14.11 6.75 -12.64
C GLU A 38 -12.94 6.05 -13.31
N PHE A 39 -12.52 4.88 -12.79
CA PHE A 39 -11.43 4.11 -13.39
C PHE A 39 -11.74 3.62 -14.80
N ILE A 40 -12.98 3.24 -15.08
CA ILE A 40 -13.43 2.86 -16.43
C ILE A 40 -13.36 4.07 -17.37
N THR A 41 -13.87 5.23 -16.95
CA THR A 41 -13.91 6.45 -17.76
C THR A 41 -12.50 6.97 -18.03
N THR A 42 -11.68 7.10 -16.98
CA THR A 42 -10.29 7.56 -17.12
C THR A 42 -9.44 6.60 -17.93
N GLY A 43 -9.66 5.29 -17.82
CA GLY A 43 -9.04 4.29 -18.67
C GLY A 43 -9.44 4.45 -20.14
N TYR A 44 -10.73 4.53 -20.44
CA TYR A 44 -11.25 4.65 -21.80
C TYR A 44 -10.78 5.93 -22.51
N LYS A 45 -10.85 7.07 -21.83
CA LYS A 45 -10.53 8.38 -22.41
C LYS A 45 -9.08 8.82 -22.19
N LEU A 46 -8.29 8.09 -21.40
CA LEU A 46 -6.99 8.49 -20.88
C LEU A 46 -7.09 9.87 -20.21
N GLU A 47 -8.00 10.01 -19.27
CA GLU A 47 -8.24 11.19 -18.44
C GLU A 47 -7.57 11.06 -17.07
N VAL A 48 -7.57 12.11 -16.27
CA VAL A 48 -6.88 12.13 -14.96
C VAL A 48 -7.90 11.97 -13.83
N GLY A 49 -7.85 10.82 -13.16
CA GLY A 49 -8.71 10.51 -12.03
C GLY A 49 -8.16 11.03 -10.69
N HIS A 50 -8.78 10.61 -9.60
CA HIS A 50 -8.43 11.06 -8.26
C HIS A 50 -6.99 10.69 -7.82
N PRO A 51 -6.34 11.52 -6.96
CA PRO A 51 -5.01 11.25 -6.42
C PRO A 51 -4.91 9.93 -5.63
N PRO A 52 -3.80 9.20 -5.77
CA PRO A 52 -2.58 9.57 -6.46
C PRO A 52 -2.56 9.15 -7.94
N GLY A 53 -3.69 8.75 -8.52
CA GLY A 53 -3.83 8.24 -9.88
C GLY A 53 -3.33 6.80 -10.06
N ALA A 54 -3.73 6.20 -11.19
CA ALA A 54 -3.36 4.83 -11.54
C ALA A 54 -2.96 4.74 -13.02
N PRO A 55 -1.85 5.40 -13.45
CA PRO A 55 -1.53 5.55 -14.87
C PRO A 55 -1.30 4.22 -15.59
N PHE A 56 -0.73 3.22 -14.95
CA PHE A 56 -0.50 1.93 -15.58
C PHE A 56 -1.80 1.11 -15.69
N PHE A 57 -2.71 1.26 -14.71
CA PHE A 57 -4.06 0.72 -14.83
C PHE A 57 -4.80 1.37 -16.00
N MET A 58 -4.79 2.70 -16.09
CA MET A 58 -5.42 3.46 -17.17
C MET A 58 -4.95 3.00 -18.56
N LEU A 59 -3.64 2.83 -18.76
CA LEU A 59 -3.08 2.36 -20.02
C LEU A 59 -3.56 0.95 -20.37
N THR A 60 -3.64 0.05 -19.38
CA THR A 60 -4.11 -1.32 -19.57
C THR A 60 -5.61 -1.35 -19.83
N ALA A 61 -6.39 -0.56 -19.09
CA ALA A 61 -7.83 -0.42 -19.29
C ALA A 61 -8.16 0.18 -20.66
N ASN A 62 -7.37 1.18 -21.12
CA ASN A 62 -7.48 1.71 -22.47
C ASN A 62 -7.26 0.64 -23.53
N LEU A 63 -6.24 -0.22 -23.37
CA LEU A 63 -6.00 -1.33 -24.28
C LEU A 63 -7.21 -2.28 -24.34
N PHE A 64 -7.78 -2.64 -23.19
CA PHE A 64 -8.95 -3.51 -23.16
C PHE A 64 -10.21 -2.84 -23.71
N SER A 65 -10.39 -1.55 -23.52
CA SER A 65 -11.52 -0.80 -24.09
C SER A 65 -11.55 -0.82 -25.62
N GLN A 66 -10.41 -1.05 -26.30
CA GLN A 66 -10.35 -1.17 -27.77
C GLN A 66 -11.02 -2.46 -28.29
N PHE A 67 -11.32 -3.42 -27.42
CA PHE A 67 -12.06 -4.63 -27.82
C PHE A 67 -13.58 -4.45 -27.73
N ALA A 68 -14.07 -3.30 -27.21
CA ALA A 68 -15.49 -2.97 -27.22
C ALA A 68 -15.94 -2.57 -28.64
N SER A 69 -17.04 -3.13 -29.08
CA SER A 69 -17.64 -2.80 -30.39
C SER A 69 -18.39 -1.47 -30.34
N ASP A 70 -18.87 -1.10 -29.18
CA ASP A 70 -19.65 0.11 -28.91
C ASP A 70 -19.25 0.70 -27.54
N PRO A 71 -19.34 2.02 -27.34
CA PRO A 71 -19.02 2.66 -26.07
C PRO A 71 -19.76 2.08 -24.84
N SER A 72 -20.94 1.52 -25.02
CA SER A 72 -21.69 0.87 -23.94
C SER A 72 -21.05 -0.42 -23.42
N GLU A 73 -20.19 -1.06 -24.22
CA GLU A 73 -19.47 -2.28 -23.86
C GLU A 73 -18.11 -2.02 -23.19
N VAL A 74 -17.67 -0.76 -23.13
CA VAL A 74 -16.34 -0.41 -22.58
C VAL A 74 -16.22 -0.87 -21.12
N ALA A 75 -17.25 -0.63 -20.29
CA ALA A 75 -17.24 -1.06 -18.90
C ALA A 75 -17.06 -2.59 -18.78
N TYR A 76 -17.80 -3.34 -19.58
CA TYR A 76 -17.70 -4.79 -19.64
C TYR A 76 -16.28 -5.26 -20.00
N MET A 77 -15.63 -4.65 -20.99
CA MET A 77 -14.27 -5.02 -21.39
C MET A 77 -13.21 -4.69 -20.32
N VAL A 78 -13.37 -3.57 -19.61
CA VAL A 78 -12.48 -3.22 -18.47
C VAL A 78 -12.72 -4.18 -17.29
N ASN A 79 -13.95 -4.57 -17.03
CA ASN A 79 -14.27 -5.58 -16.01
C ASN A 79 -13.69 -6.96 -16.38
N ILE A 80 -13.73 -7.36 -17.66
CA ILE A 80 -13.05 -8.57 -18.17
C ILE A 80 -11.54 -8.50 -17.93
N MET A 81 -10.92 -7.32 -18.10
CA MET A 81 -9.49 -7.15 -17.75
C MET A 81 -9.25 -7.55 -16.29
N SER A 82 -10.03 -7.02 -15.35
CA SER A 82 -9.90 -7.33 -13.92
C SER A 82 -10.11 -8.82 -13.65
N ALA A 83 -11.08 -9.47 -14.31
CA ALA A 83 -11.33 -10.90 -14.21
C ALA A 83 -10.12 -11.74 -14.63
N LEU A 84 -9.49 -11.41 -15.75
CA LEU A 84 -8.30 -12.12 -16.25
C LEU A 84 -7.06 -11.87 -15.39
N LEU A 85 -6.87 -10.64 -14.89
CA LEU A 85 -5.78 -10.31 -13.98
C LEU A 85 -5.92 -11.05 -12.65
N SER A 86 -7.14 -11.13 -12.11
CA SER A 86 -7.45 -11.91 -10.91
C SER A 86 -7.22 -13.40 -11.11
N ALA A 87 -7.61 -13.97 -12.26
CA ALA A 87 -7.30 -15.35 -12.59
C ALA A 87 -5.78 -15.59 -12.65
N GLY A 88 -5.01 -14.64 -13.17
CA GLY A 88 -3.55 -14.64 -13.11
C GLY A 88 -3.02 -14.68 -11.67
N CYS A 89 -3.61 -13.90 -10.77
CA CYS A 89 -3.28 -13.91 -9.34
C CYS A 89 -3.46 -15.32 -8.74
N ILE A 90 -4.57 -15.99 -9.02
CA ILE A 90 -4.84 -17.36 -8.56
C ILE A 90 -3.78 -18.36 -9.06
N MET A 91 -3.34 -18.25 -10.31
CA MET A 91 -2.29 -19.08 -10.86
C MET A 91 -0.95 -18.91 -10.12
N PHE A 92 -0.54 -17.66 -9.86
CA PHE A 92 0.70 -17.38 -9.14
C PHE A 92 0.60 -17.76 -7.66
N LEU A 93 -0.57 -17.64 -7.06
CA LEU A 93 -0.85 -18.15 -5.71
C LEU A 93 -0.68 -19.68 -5.67
N PHE A 94 -1.27 -20.42 -6.62
CA PHE A 94 -1.08 -21.87 -6.74
C PHE A 94 0.40 -22.23 -6.81
N TRP A 95 1.17 -21.57 -7.68
CA TRP A 95 2.61 -21.84 -7.81
C TRP A 95 3.41 -21.48 -6.56
N SER A 96 3.01 -20.46 -5.82
CA SER A 96 3.63 -20.07 -4.55
C SER A 96 3.36 -21.12 -3.47
N ILE A 97 2.12 -21.58 -3.32
CA ILE A 97 1.74 -22.62 -2.36
C ILE A 97 2.48 -23.92 -2.67
N THR A 98 2.48 -24.38 -3.93
CA THR A 98 3.18 -25.62 -4.32
C THR A 98 4.68 -25.52 -4.11
N HIS A 99 5.28 -24.33 -4.33
CA HIS A 99 6.71 -24.10 -4.06
C HIS A 99 7.02 -24.26 -2.56
N LEU A 100 6.26 -23.57 -1.69
CA LEU A 100 6.45 -23.63 -0.24
C LEU A 100 6.21 -25.04 0.30
N THR A 101 5.13 -25.69 -0.13
CA THR A 101 4.80 -27.06 0.27
C THR A 101 5.88 -28.05 -0.17
N ARG A 102 6.40 -27.94 -1.40
CA ARG A 102 7.50 -28.77 -1.91
C ARG A 102 8.72 -28.73 -1.01
N LYS A 103 9.08 -27.54 -0.53
CA LYS A 103 10.27 -27.37 0.34
C LYS A 103 10.13 -28.07 1.70
N LEU A 104 8.90 -28.27 2.18
CA LEU A 104 8.62 -28.97 3.44
C LEU A 104 8.43 -30.47 3.26
N VAL A 105 7.73 -30.87 2.19
CA VAL A 105 7.38 -32.28 1.94
C VAL A 105 8.51 -33.05 1.25
N CYS A 106 9.29 -32.35 0.38
CA CYS A 106 10.39 -32.96 -0.38
C CYS A 106 11.63 -32.05 -0.36
N PRO A 107 12.34 -31.93 0.77
CA PRO A 107 13.43 -30.98 0.96
C PRO A 107 14.72 -31.31 0.21
N GLY A 108 14.86 -32.50 -0.38
CA GLY A 108 16.06 -32.98 -1.09
C GLY A 108 15.90 -33.06 -2.60
N VAL A 109 16.98 -33.51 -3.28
CA VAL A 109 17.02 -33.76 -4.74
C VAL A 109 16.50 -35.15 -5.10
N GLU A 110 16.05 -35.92 -4.12
CA GLU A 110 15.54 -37.28 -4.27
C GLU A 110 14.35 -37.38 -5.23
N LYS A 111 14.13 -38.56 -5.77
CA LYS A 111 12.96 -38.83 -6.60
C LYS A 111 11.69 -38.60 -5.78
N MET A 112 10.91 -37.62 -6.18
CA MET A 112 9.61 -37.34 -5.56
C MET A 112 8.69 -38.55 -5.73
N THR A 113 8.08 -39.01 -4.64
CA THR A 113 7.07 -40.08 -4.67
C THR A 113 5.73 -39.54 -5.20
N THR A 114 4.87 -40.43 -5.70
CA THR A 114 3.53 -40.06 -6.15
C THR A 114 2.72 -39.43 -5.02
N GLY A 115 2.82 -39.96 -3.78
CA GLY A 115 2.15 -39.39 -2.63
C GLY A 115 2.59 -37.96 -2.31
N GLN A 116 3.89 -37.67 -2.34
CA GLN A 116 4.43 -36.32 -2.19
C GLN A 116 3.92 -35.38 -3.31
N LEU A 117 3.90 -35.86 -4.56
CA LEU A 117 3.39 -35.06 -5.68
C LEU A 117 1.91 -34.71 -5.49
N VAL A 118 1.08 -35.68 -5.12
CA VAL A 118 -0.36 -35.49 -4.85
C VAL A 118 -0.56 -34.50 -3.70
N THR A 119 0.19 -34.65 -2.60
CA THR A 119 0.14 -33.73 -1.46
C THR A 119 0.47 -32.28 -1.87
N ILE A 120 1.51 -32.07 -2.67
CA ILE A 120 1.93 -30.74 -3.11
C ILE A 120 0.88 -30.12 -4.04
N MET A 121 0.40 -30.89 -5.02
CA MET A 121 -0.61 -30.40 -5.98
C MET A 121 -1.96 -30.16 -5.29
N GLY A 122 -2.37 -31.07 -4.39
CA GLY A 122 -3.59 -30.93 -3.60
C GLY A 122 -3.58 -29.69 -2.71
N ALA A 123 -2.47 -29.43 -2.00
CA ALA A 123 -2.31 -28.21 -1.19
C ALA A 123 -2.44 -26.94 -2.06
N GLY A 124 -1.81 -26.92 -3.24
CA GLY A 124 -1.93 -25.81 -4.18
C GLY A 124 -3.36 -25.60 -4.67
N LEU A 125 -4.07 -26.68 -5.05
CA LEU A 125 -5.46 -26.62 -5.51
C LEU A 125 -6.40 -26.11 -4.41
N VAL A 126 -6.34 -26.69 -3.22
CA VAL A 126 -7.21 -26.29 -2.11
C VAL A 126 -7.02 -24.83 -1.76
N GLY A 127 -5.77 -24.38 -1.62
CA GLY A 127 -5.50 -22.99 -1.28
C GLY A 127 -5.89 -22.01 -2.39
N ALA A 128 -5.55 -22.30 -3.64
CA ALA A 128 -5.88 -21.43 -4.78
C ALA A 128 -7.40 -21.36 -5.02
N LEU A 129 -8.11 -22.49 -4.96
CA LEU A 129 -9.57 -22.51 -5.18
C LEU A 129 -10.33 -21.92 -3.99
N ALA A 130 -9.87 -22.11 -2.75
CA ALA A 130 -10.46 -21.43 -1.59
C ALA A 130 -10.42 -19.90 -1.77
N TYR A 131 -9.31 -19.37 -2.26
CA TYR A 131 -9.20 -17.94 -2.54
C TYR A 131 -10.00 -17.50 -3.77
N THR A 132 -10.08 -18.34 -4.81
CA THR A 132 -10.90 -18.08 -6.00
C THR A 132 -12.37 -17.81 -5.64
N PHE A 133 -12.91 -18.56 -4.69
CA PHE A 133 -14.30 -18.48 -4.26
C PHE A 133 -14.53 -17.70 -2.97
N SER A 134 -13.51 -16.94 -2.50
CA SER A 134 -13.69 -16.02 -1.38
C SER A 134 -14.48 -14.79 -1.83
N ASP A 135 -15.43 -14.34 -1.00
CA ASP A 135 -16.35 -13.26 -1.33
C ASP A 135 -15.65 -11.97 -1.75
N THR A 136 -14.70 -11.50 -0.92
CA THR A 136 -14.03 -10.21 -1.13
C THR A 136 -13.17 -10.21 -2.40
N PHE A 137 -12.45 -11.30 -2.64
CA PHE A 137 -11.62 -11.38 -3.85
C PHE A 137 -12.46 -11.54 -5.12
N TRP A 138 -13.53 -12.33 -5.06
CA TRP A 138 -14.44 -12.48 -6.19
C TRP A 138 -15.10 -11.14 -6.56
N PHE A 139 -15.57 -10.40 -5.55
CA PHE A 139 -16.13 -9.06 -5.78
C PHE A 139 -15.13 -8.15 -6.52
N SER A 140 -13.89 -8.06 -6.05
CA SER A 140 -12.85 -7.25 -6.72
C SER A 140 -12.44 -7.79 -8.10
N ALA A 141 -12.64 -9.08 -8.36
CA ALA A 141 -12.27 -9.70 -9.63
C ALA A 141 -13.24 -9.36 -10.77
N VAL A 142 -14.47 -8.99 -10.47
CA VAL A 142 -15.54 -8.80 -11.47
C VAL A 142 -15.85 -7.34 -11.79
N GLU A 143 -15.10 -6.40 -11.23
CA GLU A 143 -15.25 -4.97 -11.45
C GLU A 143 -13.95 -4.28 -11.91
N GLY A 144 -14.07 -3.17 -12.63
CA GLY A 144 -12.96 -2.41 -13.20
C GLY A 144 -12.24 -1.53 -12.17
N GLU A 145 -11.55 -2.16 -11.20
CA GLU A 145 -10.86 -1.53 -10.09
C GLU A 145 -9.39 -1.93 -10.01
N VAL A 146 -8.59 -1.11 -9.33
CA VAL A 146 -7.14 -1.30 -9.20
C VAL A 146 -6.75 -2.51 -8.35
N TYR A 147 -7.64 -3.02 -7.49
CA TYR A 147 -7.34 -4.08 -6.54
C TYR A 147 -7.03 -5.43 -7.20
N ALA A 148 -7.77 -5.80 -8.24
CA ALA A 148 -7.49 -7.01 -9.03
C ALA A 148 -6.06 -7.00 -9.58
N TYR A 149 -5.65 -5.87 -10.15
CA TYR A 149 -4.32 -5.71 -10.73
C TYR A 149 -3.22 -5.66 -9.67
N SER A 150 -3.45 -4.96 -8.56
CA SER A 150 -2.52 -4.90 -7.43
C SER A 150 -2.29 -6.29 -6.80
N SER A 151 -3.36 -7.09 -6.67
CA SER A 151 -3.27 -8.48 -6.19
C SER A 151 -2.41 -9.34 -7.11
N LEU A 152 -2.54 -9.19 -8.42
CA LEU A 152 -1.66 -9.87 -9.38
C LEU A 152 -0.20 -9.47 -9.18
N PHE A 153 0.11 -8.16 -9.04
CA PHE A 153 1.49 -7.74 -8.78
C PHE A 153 2.05 -8.36 -7.51
N THR A 154 1.27 -8.37 -6.42
CA THR A 154 1.66 -9.01 -5.16
C THR A 154 1.97 -10.50 -5.34
N ALA A 155 1.10 -11.24 -6.02
CA ALA A 155 1.28 -12.67 -6.28
C ALA A 155 2.52 -12.94 -7.16
N VAL A 156 2.74 -12.13 -8.20
CA VAL A 156 3.88 -12.26 -9.11
C VAL A 156 5.19 -11.96 -8.40
N VAL A 157 5.32 -10.83 -7.68
CA VAL A 157 6.58 -10.48 -7.02
C VAL A 157 6.93 -11.46 -5.90
N PHE A 158 5.92 -11.96 -5.18
CA PHE A 158 6.12 -13.02 -4.19
C PHE A 158 6.58 -14.33 -4.84
N TRP A 159 5.97 -14.75 -5.94
CA TRP A 159 6.43 -15.91 -6.69
C TRP A 159 7.85 -15.73 -7.24
N LEU A 160 8.21 -14.55 -7.72
CA LEU A 160 9.55 -14.25 -8.23
C LEU A 160 10.64 -14.35 -7.16
N ILE A 161 10.37 -13.90 -5.91
CA ILE A 161 11.36 -14.06 -4.84
C ILE A 161 11.56 -15.53 -4.47
N LEU A 162 10.52 -16.37 -4.55
CA LEU A 162 10.62 -17.81 -4.37
C LEU A 162 11.44 -18.46 -5.53
N LYS A 163 11.32 -17.94 -6.76
CA LYS A 163 12.18 -18.35 -7.89
C LYS A 163 13.62 -17.95 -7.68
N TRP A 164 13.85 -16.72 -7.21
CA TRP A 164 15.20 -16.28 -6.84
C TRP A 164 15.80 -17.19 -5.77
N GLU A 165 15.03 -17.55 -4.75
CA GLU A 165 15.47 -18.41 -3.66
C GLU A 165 16.01 -19.77 -4.14
N ASP A 166 15.35 -20.38 -5.14
CA ASP A 166 15.79 -21.65 -5.74
C ASP A 166 17.12 -21.54 -6.51
N CYS A 167 17.46 -20.35 -7.04
CA CYS A 167 18.65 -20.14 -7.88
C CYS A 167 19.63 -19.08 -7.33
N ALA A 168 19.45 -18.62 -6.07
CA ALA A 168 20.23 -17.53 -5.49
C ALA A 168 21.75 -17.75 -5.50
N ASP A 169 22.19 -19.00 -5.50
CA ASP A 169 23.61 -19.39 -5.51
C ASP A 169 24.17 -19.56 -6.95
N GLN A 170 23.31 -19.40 -7.97
CA GLN A 170 23.70 -19.51 -9.38
C GLN A 170 24.16 -18.17 -9.94
N PRO A 171 25.01 -18.15 -10.98
CA PRO A 171 25.36 -16.93 -11.69
C PRO A 171 24.10 -16.22 -12.24
N HIS A 172 24.12 -14.89 -12.22
CA HIS A 172 23.03 -14.03 -12.71
C HIS A 172 21.66 -14.22 -12.01
N SER A 173 21.63 -14.79 -10.80
CA SER A 173 20.39 -14.93 -10.03
C SER A 173 19.76 -13.59 -9.67
N ASP A 174 20.56 -12.52 -9.53
CA ASP A 174 20.11 -11.17 -9.18
C ASP A 174 19.13 -10.55 -10.20
N ARG A 175 19.06 -11.10 -11.43
CA ARG A 175 18.06 -10.72 -12.45
C ARG A 175 16.62 -10.79 -11.92
N TRP A 176 16.33 -11.72 -11.01
CA TRP A 176 15.01 -11.85 -10.41
C TRP A 176 14.71 -10.69 -9.44
N LEU A 177 15.72 -10.23 -8.69
CA LEU A 177 15.59 -9.06 -7.81
C LEU A 177 15.37 -7.79 -8.63
N VAL A 178 16.10 -7.65 -9.73
CA VAL A 178 15.95 -6.54 -10.68
C VAL A 178 14.55 -6.53 -11.32
N LEU A 179 14.02 -7.70 -11.69
CA LEU A 179 12.65 -7.83 -12.20
C LEU A 179 11.59 -7.50 -11.13
N ILE A 180 11.81 -7.94 -9.89
CA ILE A 180 10.94 -7.55 -8.76
C ILE A 180 10.91 -6.04 -8.59
N ALA A 181 12.07 -5.37 -8.63
CA ALA A 181 12.15 -3.92 -8.52
C ALA A 181 11.41 -3.20 -9.67
N TYR A 182 11.53 -3.68 -10.90
CA TYR A 182 10.77 -3.17 -12.04
C TYR A 182 9.25 -3.29 -11.84
N LEU A 183 8.78 -4.49 -11.48
CA LEU A 183 7.35 -4.73 -11.24
C LEU A 183 6.84 -3.95 -10.03
N THR A 184 7.66 -3.76 -9.00
CA THR A 184 7.34 -2.89 -7.87
C THR A 184 7.17 -1.44 -8.32
N GLY A 185 8.08 -0.91 -9.14
CA GLY A 185 7.95 0.42 -9.73
C GLY A 185 6.70 0.57 -10.60
N LEU A 186 6.41 -0.43 -11.42
CA LEU A 186 5.23 -0.45 -12.28
C LEU A 186 3.93 -0.52 -11.47
N SER A 187 3.93 -1.29 -10.38
CA SER A 187 2.76 -1.44 -9.49
C SER A 187 2.41 -0.15 -8.74
N ILE A 188 3.37 0.76 -8.52
CA ILE A 188 3.09 2.10 -7.98
C ILE A 188 2.12 2.84 -8.91
N GLY A 189 2.23 2.66 -10.23
CA GLY A 189 1.29 3.18 -11.23
C GLY A 189 -0.05 2.44 -11.30
N VAL A 190 -0.32 1.52 -10.37
CA VAL A 190 -1.62 0.86 -10.16
C VAL A 190 -2.11 1.14 -8.75
N HIS A 191 -1.36 0.66 -7.74
CA HIS A 191 -1.72 0.85 -6.34
C HIS A 191 -0.52 0.59 -5.42
N LEU A 192 -0.37 1.38 -4.34
CA LEU A 192 0.77 1.30 -3.43
C LEU A 192 0.77 0.07 -2.50
N LEU A 193 -0.34 -0.65 -2.36
CA LEU A 193 -0.46 -1.79 -1.44
C LEU A 193 0.52 -2.93 -1.74
N ASN A 194 0.92 -3.11 -3.01
CA ASN A 194 1.94 -4.11 -3.36
C ASN A 194 3.26 -3.92 -2.60
N LEU A 195 3.60 -2.70 -2.19
CA LEU A 195 4.82 -2.43 -1.41
C LEU A 195 4.86 -3.17 -0.07
N LEU A 196 3.71 -3.53 0.50
CA LEU A 196 3.62 -4.28 1.75
C LEU A 196 4.17 -5.70 1.63
N CYS A 197 4.18 -6.27 0.40
CA CYS A 197 4.81 -7.56 0.11
C CYS A 197 6.35 -7.54 0.32
N LEU A 198 6.99 -6.36 0.29
CA LEU A 198 8.44 -6.23 0.48
C LEU A 198 8.93 -6.83 1.80
N SER A 199 8.11 -6.83 2.84
CA SER A 199 8.47 -7.44 4.13
C SER A 199 8.68 -8.95 4.00
N ALA A 200 7.78 -9.65 3.31
CA ALA A 200 7.92 -11.08 3.04
C ALA A 200 9.11 -11.35 2.09
N ILE A 201 9.32 -10.51 1.07
CA ILE A 201 10.44 -10.60 0.12
C ILE A 201 11.78 -10.50 0.87
N VAL A 202 11.93 -9.50 1.74
CA VAL A 202 13.15 -9.30 2.54
C VAL A 202 13.40 -10.48 3.48
N LEU A 203 12.36 -11.05 4.10
CA LEU A 203 12.50 -12.24 4.94
C LEU A 203 12.95 -13.46 4.14
N VAL A 204 12.39 -13.72 2.95
CA VAL A 204 12.86 -14.81 2.06
C VAL A 204 14.33 -14.60 1.71
N TYR A 205 14.71 -13.38 1.32
CA TYR A 205 16.11 -13.03 1.02
C TYR A 205 17.02 -13.28 2.22
N TYR A 206 16.62 -12.81 3.40
CA TYR A 206 17.39 -12.94 4.64
C TYR A 206 17.59 -14.40 5.02
N TYR A 207 16.54 -15.22 5.01
CA TYR A 207 16.61 -16.64 5.38
C TYR A 207 17.42 -17.46 4.37
N LYS A 208 17.36 -17.12 3.08
CA LYS A 208 18.21 -17.76 2.07
C LYS A 208 19.70 -17.49 2.30
N LYS A 209 20.05 -16.26 2.71
CA LYS A 209 21.43 -15.86 3.00
C LYS A 209 21.91 -16.32 4.38
N ASN A 210 21.01 -16.55 5.33
CA ASN A 210 21.27 -16.93 6.71
C ASN A 210 20.42 -18.14 7.12
N PRO A 211 20.80 -19.37 6.73
CA PRO A 211 20.00 -20.58 7.03
C PRO A 211 19.79 -20.81 8.53
N ASN A 212 20.75 -20.39 9.36
CA ASN A 212 20.71 -20.49 10.82
C ASN A 212 20.25 -19.17 11.49
N ALA A 213 19.37 -18.43 10.83
CA ALA A 213 18.84 -17.17 11.33
C ALA A 213 18.17 -17.36 12.71
N ASN A 214 18.44 -16.42 13.61
CA ASN A 214 17.81 -16.34 14.92
C ASN A 214 16.70 -15.26 14.94
N VAL A 215 15.94 -15.21 16.02
CA VAL A 215 14.83 -14.25 16.19
C VAL A 215 15.31 -12.81 16.06
N LYS A 216 16.43 -12.45 16.69
CA LYS A 216 16.99 -11.08 16.62
C LYS A 216 17.29 -10.67 15.18
N GLY A 217 17.92 -11.55 14.40
CA GLY A 217 18.23 -11.28 13.00
C GLY A 217 16.97 -11.18 12.14
N SER A 218 15.96 -12.00 12.41
CA SER A 218 14.66 -11.92 11.71
C SER A 218 13.94 -10.59 11.99
N LEU A 219 13.94 -10.12 13.24
CA LEU A 219 13.37 -8.81 13.59
C LEU A 219 14.16 -7.66 12.97
N LEU A 220 15.48 -7.76 12.88
CA LEU A 220 16.29 -6.75 12.19
C LEU A 220 16.02 -6.74 10.68
N ALA A 221 15.83 -7.91 10.06
CA ALA A 221 15.44 -8.00 8.65
C ALA A 221 14.06 -7.38 8.40
N LEU A 222 13.11 -7.63 9.30
CA LEU A 222 11.79 -7.00 9.25
C LEU A 222 11.87 -5.48 9.42
N ALA A 223 12.62 -4.99 10.40
CA ALA A 223 12.87 -3.55 10.55
C ALA A 223 13.52 -2.95 9.30
N GLY A 224 14.49 -3.65 8.70
CA GLY A 224 15.09 -3.26 7.43
C GLY A 224 14.08 -3.19 6.28
N SER A 225 13.08 -4.09 6.26
CA SER A 225 12.01 -4.03 5.25
C SER A 225 11.10 -2.82 5.44
N MET A 226 10.83 -2.41 6.69
CA MET A 226 10.07 -1.18 6.96
C MET A 226 10.83 0.06 6.48
N VAL A 227 12.14 0.10 6.71
CA VAL A 227 13.01 1.16 6.17
C VAL A 227 12.97 1.17 4.64
N LEU A 228 13.04 0.00 3.99
CA LEU A 228 12.95 -0.10 2.54
C LEU A 228 11.61 0.43 2.00
N ILE A 229 10.49 0.06 2.62
CA ILE A 229 9.16 0.58 2.27
C ILE A 229 9.12 2.10 2.44
N ALA A 230 9.64 2.62 3.55
CA ALA A 230 9.70 4.06 3.81
C ALA A 230 10.58 4.80 2.77
N VAL A 231 11.72 4.23 2.38
CA VAL A 231 12.58 4.78 1.32
C VAL A 231 11.84 4.87 -0.02
N VAL A 232 11.05 3.87 -0.37
CA VAL A 232 10.25 3.92 -1.61
C VAL A 232 9.14 4.96 -1.49
N LEU A 233 8.32 4.90 -0.44
CA LEU A 233 7.12 5.76 -0.28
C LEU A 233 7.44 7.23 -0.04
N TYR A 234 8.44 7.51 0.79
CA TYR A 234 8.78 8.86 1.22
C TYR A 234 10.08 9.40 0.62
N GLY A 235 10.90 8.53 0.01
CA GLY A 235 12.14 8.90 -0.64
C GLY A 235 12.00 8.93 -2.16
N VAL A 236 11.80 7.78 -2.82
CA VAL A 236 11.83 7.70 -4.29
C VAL A 236 10.62 8.40 -4.91
N VAL A 237 9.41 8.09 -4.47
CA VAL A 237 8.17 8.61 -5.09
C VAL A 237 8.10 10.13 -5.03
N PRO A 238 8.17 10.81 -3.86
CA PRO A 238 8.14 12.27 -3.81
C PRO A 238 9.49 12.91 -4.13
N GLY A 239 10.59 12.17 -3.98
CA GLY A 239 11.94 12.71 -4.15
C GLY A 239 12.27 13.11 -5.58
N ILE A 240 11.88 12.29 -6.56
CA ILE A 240 12.04 12.59 -7.99
C ILE A 240 11.33 13.90 -8.34
N VAL A 241 10.12 14.08 -7.87
CA VAL A 241 9.32 15.29 -8.08
C VAL A 241 9.96 16.50 -7.41
N LYS A 242 10.43 16.36 -6.17
CA LYS A 242 11.09 17.42 -5.43
C LYS A 242 12.36 17.91 -6.10
N VAL A 243 13.27 16.99 -6.47
CA VAL A 243 14.53 17.38 -7.15
C VAL A 243 14.25 17.94 -8.53
N GLY A 244 13.29 17.34 -9.27
CA GLY A 244 12.81 17.90 -10.54
C GLY A 244 12.29 19.34 -10.40
N GLY A 245 11.52 19.62 -9.35
CA GLY A 245 11.04 20.97 -9.01
C GLY A 245 12.18 21.95 -8.70
N TRP A 246 13.27 21.52 -8.02
CA TRP A 246 14.43 22.38 -7.81
C TRP A 246 15.15 22.74 -9.11
N PHE A 247 15.29 21.78 -10.03
CA PHE A 247 15.82 22.05 -11.36
C PHE A 247 14.90 22.99 -12.13
N GLU A 248 13.59 22.79 -12.07
CA GLU A 248 12.62 23.63 -12.75
C GLU A 248 12.72 25.09 -12.29
N LEU A 249 12.73 25.34 -10.96
CA LEU A 249 12.92 26.70 -10.42
C LEU A 249 14.26 27.32 -10.81
N LEU A 250 15.34 26.53 -10.82
CA LEU A 250 16.65 27.03 -11.23
C LEU A 250 16.65 27.49 -12.69
N PHE A 251 16.09 26.69 -13.59
CA PHE A 251 16.13 27.00 -15.03
C PHE A 251 15.11 28.05 -15.43
N VAL A 252 13.90 28.00 -14.89
CA VAL A 252 12.84 28.96 -15.24
C VAL A 252 13.03 30.27 -14.50
N ASN A 253 13.07 30.26 -13.15
CA ASN A 253 13.10 31.51 -12.38
C ASN A 253 14.47 32.20 -12.40
N THR A 254 15.59 31.42 -12.39
CA THR A 254 16.94 32.04 -12.32
C THR A 254 17.50 32.29 -13.70
N PHE A 255 17.39 31.33 -14.64
CA PHE A 255 17.94 31.49 -15.99
C PHE A 255 16.95 32.08 -16.98
N GLY A 256 15.65 32.21 -16.63
CA GLY A 256 14.60 32.77 -17.46
C GLY A 256 14.30 31.93 -18.70
N MET A 257 14.42 30.60 -18.57
CA MET A 257 14.09 29.64 -19.62
C MET A 257 12.58 29.32 -19.61
N PRO A 258 12.02 28.80 -20.71
CA PRO A 258 10.61 28.39 -20.77
C PRO A 258 10.24 27.34 -19.72
N PHE A 259 8.97 27.27 -19.36
CA PHE A 259 8.42 26.22 -18.49
C PHE A 259 8.81 24.81 -18.96
N ASN A 260 9.03 23.92 -18.02
CA ASN A 260 9.48 22.53 -18.18
C ASN A 260 10.94 22.35 -18.66
N SER A 261 11.70 23.42 -18.92
CA SER A 261 13.10 23.32 -19.35
C SER A 261 13.97 22.70 -18.26
N GLY A 262 13.78 23.08 -17.01
CA GLY A 262 14.50 22.53 -15.88
C GLY A 262 14.18 21.05 -15.65
N LEU A 263 12.93 20.66 -15.79
CA LEU A 263 12.50 19.28 -15.71
C LEU A 263 13.14 18.41 -16.80
N ILE A 264 13.18 18.89 -18.05
CA ILE A 264 13.84 18.18 -19.15
C ILE A 264 15.34 17.98 -18.86
N VAL A 265 16.03 19.05 -18.42
CA VAL A 265 17.46 18.96 -18.05
C VAL A 265 17.67 17.97 -16.91
N TYR A 266 16.81 17.99 -15.89
CA TYR A 266 16.87 17.04 -14.79
C TYR A 266 16.73 15.59 -15.27
N ILE A 267 15.73 15.29 -16.11
CA ILE A 267 15.51 13.94 -16.65
C ILE A 267 16.73 13.47 -17.44
N VAL A 268 17.26 14.31 -18.34
CA VAL A 268 18.45 13.97 -19.13
C VAL A 268 19.65 13.73 -18.23
N PHE A 269 19.86 14.57 -17.22
CA PHE A 269 20.96 14.42 -16.27
C PHE A 269 20.80 13.17 -15.40
N LEU A 270 19.60 12.89 -14.89
CA LEU A 270 19.30 11.67 -14.15
C LEU A 270 19.59 10.42 -14.99
N LEU A 271 19.14 10.37 -16.24
CA LEU A 271 19.40 9.25 -17.15
C LEU A 271 20.89 9.07 -17.41
N ALA A 272 21.63 10.16 -17.64
CA ALA A 272 23.08 10.11 -17.84
C ALA A 272 23.81 9.55 -16.61
N VAL A 273 23.41 9.99 -15.41
CA VAL A 273 23.98 9.49 -14.14
C VAL A 273 23.62 8.02 -13.91
N LEU A 274 22.40 7.59 -14.18
CA LEU A 274 21.99 6.19 -14.07
C LEU A 274 22.83 5.29 -15.01
N VAL A 275 23.00 5.69 -16.27
CA VAL A 275 23.85 4.95 -17.24
C VAL A 275 25.30 4.90 -16.75
N TRP A 276 25.83 6.02 -16.26
CA TRP A 276 27.19 6.07 -15.71
C TRP A 276 27.32 5.18 -14.46
N ALA A 277 26.35 5.21 -13.56
CA ALA A 277 26.34 4.41 -12.34
C ALA A 277 26.28 2.90 -12.65
N ILE A 278 25.46 2.49 -13.63
CA ILE A 278 25.41 1.10 -14.11
C ILE A 278 26.79 0.70 -14.66
N TYR A 279 27.38 1.53 -15.52
CA TYR A 279 28.69 1.25 -16.14
C TYR A 279 29.79 1.10 -15.08
N GLU A 280 29.93 2.06 -14.14
CA GLU A 280 30.96 2.03 -13.11
C GLU A 280 30.76 0.89 -12.10
N SER A 281 29.52 0.58 -11.73
CA SER A 281 29.23 -0.52 -10.79
C SER A 281 29.40 -1.90 -11.42
N TYR A 282 29.14 -2.04 -12.72
CA TYR A 282 29.30 -3.30 -13.45
C TYR A 282 30.77 -3.62 -13.68
N ASN A 283 31.55 -2.67 -14.23
CA ASN A 283 32.97 -2.86 -14.53
C ASN A 283 33.81 -2.82 -13.26
N TYR A 284 33.41 -2.04 -12.28
CA TYR A 284 34.07 -1.81 -10.99
C TYR A 284 35.58 -1.54 -11.10
N ALA A 285 35.98 -0.81 -12.14
CA ALA A 285 37.38 -0.45 -12.37
C ALA A 285 37.94 0.49 -11.28
N SER A 286 37.07 1.29 -10.63
CA SER A 286 37.38 2.15 -9.51
C SER A 286 36.27 2.19 -8.50
N ALA A 287 36.52 1.66 -7.30
CA ALA A 287 35.57 1.74 -6.18
C ALA A 287 35.13 3.18 -5.88
N ARG A 288 36.09 4.16 -6.00
CA ARG A 288 35.74 5.57 -5.78
C ARG A 288 34.70 6.08 -6.77
N ARG A 289 34.87 5.80 -8.07
CA ARG A 289 33.90 6.26 -9.10
C ARG A 289 32.55 5.57 -8.94
N ALA A 290 32.51 4.27 -8.66
CA ALA A 290 31.28 3.52 -8.42
C ALA A 290 30.53 4.06 -7.20
N ASN A 291 31.23 4.36 -6.10
CA ASN A 291 30.63 4.93 -4.89
C ASN A 291 30.09 6.35 -5.12
N ILE A 292 30.81 7.21 -5.85
CA ILE A 292 30.35 8.57 -6.20
C ILE A 292 29.11 8.48 -7.10
N ALA A 293 29.13 7.61 -8.11
CA ALA A 293 27.98 7.41 -9.01
C ALA A 293 26.74 6.95 -8.26
N PHE A 294 26.90 6.05 -7.28
CA PHE A 294 25.80 5.62 -6.41
C PHE A 294 25.26 6.77 -5.55
N LEU A 295 26.11 7.53 -4.87
CA LEU A 295 25.70 8.69 -4.06
C LEU A 295 24.98 9.74 -4.90
N LEU A 296 25.47 10.01 -6.11
CA LEU A 296 24.82 10.94 -7.02
C LEU A 296 23.47 10.42 -7.50
N THR A 297 23.36 9.10 -7.75
CA THR A 297 22.07 8.46 -8.10
C THR A 297 21.04 8.65 -6.99
N ILE A 298 21.36 8.32 -5.74
CA ILE A 298 20.38 8.46 -4.63
C ILE A 298 20.06 9.94 -4.34
N ALA A 299 21.01 10.85 -4.55
CA ALA A 299 20.77 12.29 -4.42
C ALA A 299 19.82 12.81 -5.51
N LEU A 300 20.03 12.45 -6.77
CA LEU A 300 19.16 12.86 -7.87
C LEU A 300 17.77 12.22 -7.79
N LEU A 301 17.65 11.00 -7.29
CA LEU A 301 16.34 10.39 -7.00
C LEU A 301 15.63 11.05 -5.80
N GLY A 302 16.26 11.99 -5.12
CA GLY A 302 15.67 12.72 -4.00
C GLY A 302 15.50 11.91 -2.72
N ILE A 303 16.01 10.65 -2.69
CA ILE A 303 15.86 9.73 -1.57
C ILE A 303 16.21 10.33 -0.21
N PRO A 304 17.29 11.12 -0.06
CA PRO A 304 17.67 11.65 1.25
C PRO A 304 16.94 12.93 1.67
N PHE A 305 16.14 13.54 0.81
CA PHE A 305 15.57 14.87 1.05
C PHE A 305 14.12 14.80 1.58
N PHE A 306 13.97 14.47 2.86
CA PHE A 306 12.66 14.45 3.53
C PHE A 306 12.22 15.85 3.99
N GLY A 307 10.88 16.09 4.02
CA GLY A 307 10.32 17.36 4.47
C GLY A 307 10.54 18.51 3.47
N HIS A 308 10.57 19.75 3.94
CA HIS A 308 10.71 20.95 3.10
C HIS A 308 11.77 21.92 3.66
N GLY A 309 12.14 22.91 2.86
CA GLY A 309 13.05 23.98 3.23
C GLY A 309 14.48 23.52 3.55
N VAL A 310 15.22 24.37 4.27
CA VAL A 310 16.63 24.15 4.60
C VAL A 310 16.84 22.88 5.44
N LYS A 311 15.91 22.54 6.32
CA LYS A 311 15.96 21.32 7.14
C LYS A 311 16.08 20.06 6.29
N SER A 312 15.32 19.99 5.18
CA SER A 312 15.37 18.87 4.22
C SER A 312 16.76 18.73 3.57
N ILE A 313 17.36 19.85 3.18
CA ILE A 313 18.69 19.86 2.54
C ILE A 313 19.77 19.42 3.53
N VAL A 314 19.75 19.96 4.77
CA VAL A 314 20.70 19.57 5.81
C VAL A 314 20.60 18.09 6.14
N PHE A 315 19.38 17.58 6.32
CA PHE A 315 19.15 16.15 6.54
C PHE A 315 19.68 15.31 5.38
N GLY A 316 19.42 15.74 4.15
CA GLY A 316 19.90 15.07 2.94
C GLY A 316 21.43 14.99 2.86
N ILE A 317 22.13 16.09 3.17
CA ILE A 317 23.60 16.13 3.20
C ILE A 317 24.14 15.17 4.27
N VAL A 318 23.58 15.18 5.47
CA VAL A 318 23.98 14.26 6.56
C VAL A 318 23.75 12.81 6.16
N PHE A 319 22.60 12.51 5.57
CA PHE A 319 22.29 11.17 5.09
C PHE A 319 23.29 10.69 4.03
N LEU A 320 23.59 11.53 3.02
CA LEU A 320 24.59 11.22 1.99
C LEU A 320 25.99 11.02 2.57
N ALA A 321 26.38 11.82 3.57
CA ALA A 321 27.64 11.66 4.27
C ALA A 321 27.71 10.32 5.03
N LEU A 322 26.62 9.91 5.70
CA LEU A 322 26.54 8.62 6.40
C LEU A 322 26.61 7.44 5.42
N VAL A 323 25.85 7.49 4.33
CA VAL A 323 25.93 6.46 3.27
C VAL A 323 27.34 6.42 2.67
N GLY A 324 27.92 7.57 2.39
CA GLY A 324 29.32 7.68 1.94
C GLY A 324 30.27 7.02 2.92
N ALA A 325 30.18 7.33 4.21
CA ALA A 325 31.01 6.72 5.25
C ALA A 325 30.91 5.18 5.26
N CYS A 326 29.71 4.64 5.06
CA CYS A 326 29.51 3.19 4.89
C CYS A 326 30.22 2.66 3.62
N LEU A 327 30.07 3.35 2.48
CA LEU A 327 30.65 2.93 1.20
C LEU A 327 32.19 2.94 1.24
N TRP A 328 32.80 3.89 1.94
CA TRP A 328 34.27 3.96 2.11
C TRP A 328 34.79 3.17 3.32
N GLY A 329 33.90 2.46 4.04
CA GLY A 329 34.29 1.58 5.15
C GLY A 329 34.78 2.32 6.40
N VAL A 330 34.39 3.59 6.60
CA VAL A 330 34.74 4.40 7.78
C VAL A 330 34.26 3.72 9.07
N PHE A 331 33.08 3.10 9.05
CA PHE A 331 32.52 2.34 10.19
C PHE A 331 33.00 0.88 10.27
N GLY A 332 34.03 0.52 9.50
CA GLY A 332 34.64 -0.80 9.47
C GLY A 332 34.19 -1.68 8.31
N LYS A 333 35.03 -2.66 7.97
CA LYS A 333 34.85 -3.55 6.81
C LYS A 333 33.54 -4.35 6.81
N ARG A 334 32.95 -4.59 7.98
CA ARG A 334 31.68 -5.35 8.10
C ARG A 334 30.46 -4.62 7.56
N LEU A 335 30.50 -3.28 7.54
CA LEU A 335 29.42 -2.44 7.03
C LEU A 335 29.69 -1.96 5.58
N MET A 336 30.80 -2.38 5.00
CA MET A 336 31.16 -2.02 3.62
C MET A 336 30.27 -2.74 2.61
N VAL A 337 29.70 -2.01 1.67
CA VAL A 337 28.84 -2.56 0.62
C VAL A 337 29.70 -3.30 -0.41
N SER A 338 29.34 -4.54 -0.73
CA SER A 338 30.05 -5.31 -1.75
C SER A 338 29.79 -4.76 -3.16
N PRO A 339 30.74 -4.92 -4.11
CA PRO A 339 30.55 -4.48 -5.50
C PRO A 339 29.29 -5.07 -6.16
N ARG A 340 29.00 -6.34 -5.90
CA ARG A 340 27.78 -7.00 -6.37
C ARG A 340 26.53 -6.37 -5.81
N THR A 341 26.51 -6.10 -4.50
CA THR A 341 25.36 -5.44 -3.85
C THR A 341 25.15 -4.03 -4.40
N LEU A 342 26.23 -3.27 -4.60
CA LEU A 342 26.18 -1.93 -5.18
C LEU A 342 25.56 -1.96 -6.59
N ASN A 343 26.05 -2.84 -7.45
CA ASN A 343 25.54 -3.00 -8.82
C ASN A 343 24.07 -3.41 -8.82
N THR A 344 23.70 -4.45 -8.02
CA THR A 344 22.30 -4.91 -7.91
C THR A 344 21.40 -3.79 -7.40
N SER A 345 21.84 -2.97 -6.42
CA SER A 345 21.07 -1.84 -5.90
C SER A 345 20.82 -0.78 -6.96
N ILE A 346 21.86 -0.41 -7.74
CA ILE A 346 21.72 0.55 -8.85
C ILE A 346 20.76 0.04 -9.91
N LEU A 347 20.89 -1.24 -10.30
CA LEU A 347 19.98 -1.86 -11.27
C LEU A 347 18.53 -1.88 -10.75
N CYS A 348 18.32 -2.23 -9.47
CA CYS A 348 16.98 -2.22 -8.87
C CYS A 348 16.39 -0.81 -8.83
N LEU A 349 17.16 0.21 -8.43
CA LEU A 349 16.70 1.60 -8.44
C LEU A 349 16.36 2.07 -9.86
N THR A 350 17.23 1.78 -10.83
CA THR A 350 16.99 2.15 -12.23
C THR A 350 15.71 1.51 -12.77
N MET A 351 15.53 0.22 -12.55
CA MET A 351 14.36 -0.51 -13.05
C MET A 351 13.07 -0.09 -12.33
N MET A 352 13.16 0.24 -11.04
CA MET A 352 12.03 0.83 -10.30
C MET A 352 11.61 2.18 -10.89
N VAL A 353 12.56 3.04 -11.21
CA VAL A 353 12.31 4.35 -11.85
C VAL A 353 11.69 4.17 -13.23
N ILE A 354 12.16 3.20 -14.02
CA ILE A 354 11.55 2.87 -15.34
C ILE A 354 10.09 2.43 -15.15
N GLY A 355 9.79 1.57 -14.17
CA GLY A 355 8.40 1.19 -13.87
C GLY A 355 7.54 2.38 -13.41
N TYR A 356 8.08 3.20 -12.51
CA TYR A 356 7.42 4.39 -11.98
C TYR A 356 7.20 5.50 -13.04
N SER A 357 7.99 5.53 -14.11
CA SER A 357 7.87 6.54 -15.18
C SER A 357 6.50 6.54 -15.88
N SER A 358 5.63 5.54 -15.65
CA SER A 358 4.23 5.55 -16.08
C SER A 358 3.48 6.81 -15.61
N TYR A 359 3.89 7.44 -14.50
CA TYR A 359 3.33 8.72 -14.04
C TYR A 359 3.53 9.90 -14.99
N ALA A 360 4.47 9.82 -15.93
CA ALA A 360 4.59 10.82 -16.99
C ALA A 360 3.30 10.94 -17.82
N VAL A 361 2.52 9.85 -17.94
CA VAL A 361 1.23 9.86 -18.64
C VAL A 361 0.24 10.81 -17.96
N ILE A 362 0.22 10.89 -16.63
CA ILE A 362 -0.65 11.79 -15.87
C ILE A 362 -0.38 13.25 -16.30
N VAL A 363 0.89 13.67 -16.25
CA VAL A 363 1.28 15.05 -16.63
C VAL A 363 0.96 15.35 -18.09
N ILE A 364 1.29 14.42 -18.99
CA ILE A 364 1.03 14.58 -20.44
C ILE A 364 -0.48 14.72 -20.70
N ARG A 365 -1.30 13.94 -20.02
CA ARG A 365 -2.74 13.96 -20.20
C ARG A 365 -3.39 15.18 -19.57
N SER A 366 -2.97 15.56 -18.37
CA SER A 366 -3.42 16.79 -17.70
C SER A 366 -3.11 18.03 -18.53
N SER A 367 -1.90 18.13 -19.10
CA SER A 367 -1.52 19.26 -19.98
C SER A 367 -2.39 19.37 -21.26
N ALA A 368 -3.14 18.32 -21.61
CA ALA A 368 -4.08 18.35 -22.73
C ALA A 368 -5.50 18.79 -22.32
N ASN A 369 -5.73 19.15 -21.06
CA ASN A 369 -7.01 19.61 -20.49
C ASN A 369 -8.19 18.66 -20.84
N PRO A 370 -8.15 17.38 -20.43
CA PRO A 370 -9.26 16.47 -20.67
C PRO A 370 -10.48 16.87 -19.82
N PRO A 371 -11.70 16.41 -20.18
CA PRO A 371 -12.91 16.69 -19.39
C PRO A 371 -12.82 16.30 -17.93
N MET A 372 -12.16 15.17 -17.61
CA MET A 372 -11.82 14.80 -16.23
C MET A 372 -10.32 15.02 -16.02
N ASP A 373 -9.99 16.03 -15.23
CA ASP A 373 -8.62 16.39 -14.87
C ASP A 373 -8.53 16.77 -13.38
N GLN A 374 -8.59 15.77 -12.51
CA GLN A 374 -8.62 16.04 -11.07
C GLN A 374 -7.28 16.60 -10.58
N ASN A 375 -7.37 17.77 -9.91
CA ASN A 375 -6.23 18.53 -9.39
C ASN A 375 -5.25 19.05 -10.45
N SER A 376 -5.54 18.90 -11.73
CA SER A 376 -4.74 19.41 -12.86
C SER A 376 -3.22 19.27 -12.67
N PRO A 377 -2.69 18.02 -12.58
CA PRO A 377 -1.26 17.78 -12.36
C PRO A 377 -0.43 17.99 -13.63
N GLU A 378 -0.51 19.20 -14.22
CA GLU A 378 0.08 19.54 -15.51
C GLU A 378 1.57 19.93 -15.44
N ASP A 379 2.11 20.16 -14.26
CA ASP A 379 3.53 20.46 -14.04
C ASP A 379 4.09 19.68 -12.82
N ILE A 380 5.39 19.85 -12.56
CA ILE A 380 6.10 19.09 -11.53
C ILE A 380 5.60 19.42 -10.10
N PHE A 381 5.10 20.64 -9.85
CA PHE A 381 4.64 21.06 -8.53
C PHE A 381 3.24 20.52 -8.24
N THR A 382 2.32 20.72 -9.19
CA THR A 382 0.96 20.18 -9.12
C THR A 382 0.95 18.66 -9.13
N LEU A 383 1.88 18.00 -9.86
CA LEU A 383 2.10 16.56 -9.73
C LEU A 383 2.54 16.17 -8.32
N GLY A 384 3.36 16.99 -7.66
CA GLY A 384 3.79 16.75 -6.27
C GLY A 384 2.60 16.73 -5.30
N ASP A 385 1.72 17.70 -5.39
CA ASP A 385 0.50 17.79 -4.58
C ASP A 385 -0.48 16.64 -4.88
N TYR A 386 -0.61 16.26 -6.15
CA TYR A 386 -1.41 15.12 -6.60
C TYR A 386 -0.91 13.79 -6.01
N LEU A 387 0.39 13.52 -6.12
CA LEU A 387 1.01 12.31 -5.54
C LEU A 387 0.98 12.32 -4.00
N GLY A 388 1.09 13.51 -3.39
CA GLY A 388 0.98 13.72 -1.96
C GLY A 388 -0.43 13.52 -1.42
N ARG A 389 -1.46 13.45 -2.28
CA ARG A 389 -2.87 13.34 -1.89
C ARG A 389 -3.33 14.50 -1.01
N GLU A 390 -2.80 15.70 -1.26
CA GLU A 390 -3.00 16.89 -0.42
C GLU A 390 -4.47 17.23 -0.20
N GLN A 391 -5.34 16.96 -1.16
CA GLN A 391 -6.78 17.21 -1.04
C GLN A 391 -7.47 16.44 0.09
N TYR A 392 -6.88 15.33 0.55
CA TYR A 392 -7.47 14.50 1.61
C TYR A 392 -6.99 14.89 3.01
N GLY A 393 -6.02 15.81 3.12
CA GLY A 393 -5.40 16.20 4.37
C GLY A 393 -4.58 15.09 5.03
N ASP A 394 -3.99 15.43 6.16
CA ASP A 394 -3.16 14.51 6.92
C ASP A 394 -3.94 13.85 8.06
N THR A 395 -3.79 12.53 8.21
CA THR A 395 -4.31 11.78 9.35
C THR A 395 -3.19 11.50 10.35
N PRO A 396 -3.39 11.80 11.64
CA PRO A 396 -2.37 11.52 12.66
C PRO A 396 -2.26 10.01 12.90
N ARG A 397 -1.05 9.44 12.73
CA ARG A 397 -0.83 7.98 12.85
C ARG A 397 -0.20 7.58 14.18
N PHE A 398 0.86 8.28 14.60
CA PHE A 398 1.63 7.93 15.78
C PHE A 398 1.52 8.96 16.91
N TYR A 399 1.43 10.23 16.57
CA TYR A 399 1.30 11.35 17.50
C TYR A 399 0.53 12.47 16.82
N GLY A 400 -0.40 13.09 17.54
CA GLY A 400 -1.21 14.17 17.00
C GLY A 400 -2.48 14.45 17.81
N PRO A 401 -3.38 15.30 17.26
CA PRO A 401 -4.61 15.68 17.92
C PRO A 401 -5.61 14.53 18.03
N ALA A 402 -6.47 14.59 19.03
CA ALA A 402 -7.72 13.84 19.10
C ALA A 402 -8.91 14.74 18.71
N TYR A 403 -10.10 14.15 18.59
CA TYR A 403 -11.29 14.83 18.05
C TYR A 403 -11.68 16.15 18.72
N ASN A 404 -11.36 16.33 20.00
CA ASN A 404 -11.65 17.57 20.75
C ASN A 404 -10.42 18.48 20.93
N SER A 405 -9.27 18.12 20.38
CA SER A 405 -8.06 18.95 20.48
C SER A 405 -8.27 20.34 19.91
N LYS A 406 -7.80 21.35 20.62
CA LYS A 406 -7.86 22.74 20.19
C LYS A 406 -6.53 23.16 19.57
N VAL A 407 -6.59 24.01 18.56
CA VAL A 407 -5.42 24.67 18.02
C VAL A 407 -4.81 25.56 19.10
N ALA A 408 -3.51 25.48 19.29
CA ALA A 408 -2.81 26.36 20.23
C ALA A 408 -2.96 27.82 19.79
N LEU A 409 -3.25 28.70 20.74
CA LEU A 409 -3.43 30.11 20.47
C LEU A 409 -2.29 30.92 21.11
N LYS A 410 -2.00 32.08 20.54
CA LYS A 410 -1.07 33.09 21.07
C LYS A 410 -1.68 34.48 20.94
N ILE A 411 -1.28 35.40 21.82
CA ILE A 411 -1.68 36.80 21.73
C ILE A 411 -0.65 37.55 20.89
N GLU A 412 -1.08 38.13 19.77
CA GLU A 412 -0.31 39.06 18.97
C GLU A 412 -0.96 40.46 18.99
N GLY A 413 -0.35 41.37 19.71
CA GLY A 413 -0.93 42.70 19.94
C GLY A 413 -2.23 42.60 20.77
N GLN A 414 -3.37 42.89 20.14
CA GLN A 414 -4.71 42.80 20.75
C GLN A 414 -5.51 41.58 20.24
N TYR A 415 -4.94 40.78 19.36
CA TYR A 415 -5.65 39.67 18.70
C TYR A 415 -5.17 38.32 19.23
N CYS A 416 -6.12 37.42 19.40
CA CYS A 416 -5.88 36.01 19.64
C CYS A 416 -5.77 35.27 18.34
N VAL A 417 -4.58 34.76 18.01
CA VAL A 417 -4.31 34.11 16.73
C VAL A 417 -3.84 32.66 16.90
N PRO A 418 -4.18 31.76 15.98
CA PRO A 418 -3.72 30.38 16.04
C PRO A 418 -2.20 30.30 15.83
N VAL A 419 -1.57 29.42 16.59
CA VAL A 419 -0.16 29.10 16.41
C VAL A 419 -0.02 28.17 15.22
N SER A 420 0.65 28.65 14.18
CA SER A 420 0.96 27.88 12.98
C SER A 420 2.42 28.00 12.61
N GLU A 421 2.92 27.02 11.89
CA GLU A 421 4.22 27.06 11.21
C GLU A 421 3.97 27.15 9.70
N GLU A 422 4.87 27.83 9.00
CA GLU A 422 4.89 27.84 7.54
C GLU A 422 5.37 26.48 7.06
N GLY A 423 4.52 25.79 6.32
CA GLY A 423 4.82 24.53 5.65
C GLY A 423 5.47 24.73 4.27
N ALA A 424 5.31 23.76 3.40
CA ALA A 424 5.87 23.80 2.06
C ALA A 424 5.29 24.96 1.22
N PRO A 425 6.10 25.64 0.40
CA PRO A 425 5.62 26.65 -0.53
C PRO A 425 4.76 26.00 -1.63
N VAL A 426 3.68 26.67 -2.02
CA VAL A 426 2.84 26.30 -3.16
C VAL A 426 3.20 27.20 -4.32
N TYR A 427 3.75 26.60 -5.37
CA TYR A 427 4.15 27.29 -6.58
C TYR A 427 3.05 27.27 -7.62
N GLN A 428 2.90 28.38 -8.35
CA GLN A 428 2.01 28.52 -9.48
C GLN A 428 2.75 29.21 -10.63
N ARG A 429 2.39 28.91 -11.87
CA ARG A 429 2.87 29.64 -13.04
C ARG A 429 2.34 31.06 -12.98
N LYS A 430 3.24 32.05 -13.05
CA LYS A 430 2.85 33.46 -13.10
C LYS A 430 2.23 33.77 -14.46
N GLU A 431 1.05 34.39 -14.47
CA GLU A 431 0.46 34.91 -15.69
C GLU A 431 1.28 36.07 -16.26
N LYS A 432 1.54 36.04 -17.57
CA LYS A 432 2.33 37.09 -18.23
C LYS A 432 1.49 38.34 -18.41
N GLU A 433 2.01 39.48 -17.99
CA GLU A 433 1.42 40.80 -18.25
C GLU A 433 1.67 41.27 -19.69
N SER A 434 2.73 40.78 -20.35
CA SER A 434 3.07 41.03 -21.73
C SER A 434 3.64 39.80 -22.43
N PRO A 435 3.54 39.69 -23.78
CA PRO A 435 4.09 38.56 -24.53
C PRO A 435 5.61 38.41 -24.40
N ASP A 436 6.33 39.48 -24.09
CA ASP A 436 7.79 39.50 -23.97
C ASP A 436 8.27 39.13 -22.56
N GLU A 437 7.35 38.99 -21.60
CA GLU A 437 7.70 38.58 -20.23
C GLU A 437 8.18 37.11 -20.19
N LYS A 438 9.25 36.88 -19.45
CA LYS A 438 9.79 35.52 -19.28
C LYS A 438 8.88 34.67 -18.39
N ASP A 439 8.88 33.38 -18.66
CA ASP A 439 8.21 32.42 -17.80
C ASP A 439 8.79 32.48 -16.39
N SER A 440 7.94 32.38 -15.38
CA SER A 440 8.34 32.31 -13.98
C SER A 440 7.28 31.61 -13.13
N TYR A 441 7.73 31.01 -12.04
CA TYR A 441 6.87 30.51 -10.97
C TYR A 441 6.87 31.49 -9.80
N GLU A 442 5.72 31.72 -9.21
CA GLU A 442 5.57 32.50 -7.98
C GLU A 442 5.04 31.63 -6.85
N ILE A 443 5.37 32.03 -5.62
CA ILE A 443 4.80 31.40 -4.42
C ILE A 443 3.50 32.13 -4.10
N VAL A 444 2.37 31.46 -4.33
CA VAL A 444 1.04 32.04 -4.03
C VAL A 444 0.70 31.96 -2.55
N ARG A 445 1.21 30.94 -1.86
CA ARG A 445 1.03 30.75 -0.42
C ARG A 445 2.02 29.72 0.13
N HIS A 446 2.16 29.66 1.44
CA HIS A 446 2.72 28.51 2.13
C HIS A 446 1.59 27.65 2.72
N LYS A 447 1.77 26.34 2.78
CA LYS A 447 0.88 25.46 3.52
C LYS A 447 0.92 25.85 5.00
N THR A 448 -0.23 25.86 5.67
CA THR A 448 -0.31 26.23 7.08
C THR A 448 -0.38 24.97 7.92
N GLU A 449 0.59 24.77 8.80
CA GLU A 449 0.63 23.66 9.73
C GLU A 449 0.25 24.16 11.13
N TYR A 450 -0.99 23.88 11.56
CA TYR A 450 -1.47 24.30 12.88
C TYR A 450 -0.86 23.45 13.99
N LYS A 451 -0.41 24.10 15.08
CA LYS A 451 -0.03 23.41 16.32
C LYS A 451 -1.24 23.20 17.20
N TYR A 452 -1.41 21.97 17.66
CA TYR A 452 -2.48 21.65 18.61
C TYR A 452 -1.98 21.73 20.06
N ALA A 453 -2.79 22.31 20.94
CA ALA A 453 -2.46 22.44 22.36
C ALA A 453 -2.48 21.07 23.07
N GLN A 454 -3.37 20.17 22.64
CA GLN A 454 -3.46 18.82 23.17
C GLN A 454 -3.14 17.82 22.09
N ASN A 455 -2.17 16.94 22.35
CA ASN A 455 -1.81 15.84 21.50
C ASN A 455 -1.76 14.55 22.31
N MET A 456 -1.92 13.42 21.62
CA MET A 456 -1.79 12.10 22.23
C MET A 456 -0.96 11.16 21.36
N LEU A 457 -0.42 10.12 22.00
CA LEU A 457 0.23 9.03 21.29
C LEU A 457 -0.84 8.13 20.67
N PHE A 458 -0.59 7.71 19.41
CA PHE A 458 -1.41 6.77 18.67
C PHE A 458 -2.90 7.20 18.60
N PRO A 459 -3.22 8.41 18.10
CA PRO A 459 -4.59 8.91 18.06
C PRO A 459 -5.42 8.16 17.03
N ARG A 460 -6.51 7.53 17.48
CA ARG A 460 -7.47 6.79 16.63
C ARG A 460 -8.80 7.53 16.52
N MET A 461 -9.18 8.21 17.58
CA MET A 461 -10.36 9.08 17.66
C MET A 461 -9.91 10.53 17.36
N TYR A 462 -9.58 10.85 16.11
CA TYR A 462 -8.93 12.12 15.76
C TYR A 462 -9.85 13.09 15.02
N SER A 463 -10.84 12.60 14.28
CA SER A 463 -11.71 13.45 13.46
C SER A 463 -12.69 14.27 14.32
N SER A 464 -12.74 15.56 14.08
CA SER A 464 -13.61 16.51 14.77
C SER A 464 -15.00 16.68 14.12
N ALA A 465 -15.32 15.91 13.08
CA ALA A 465 -16.66 15.92 12.47
C ALA A 465 -17.70 15.40 13.48
N ASN A 466 -18.82 16.09 13.62
CA ASN A 466 -19.85 15.77 14.62
C ASN A 466 -20.39 14.34 14.49
N GLU A 467 -20.58 13.86 13.27
CA GLU A 467 -21.01 12.49 12.99
C GLU A 467 -19.98 11.44 13.43
N HIS A 468 -18.67 11.73 13.25
CA HIS A 468 -17.61 10.86 13.72
C HIS A 468 -17.51 10.86 15.25
N ILE A 469 -17.72 12.00 15.90
CA ILE A 469 -17.75 12.10 17.39
C ILE A 469 -18.89 11.26 17.95
N ALA A 470 -20.10 11.36 17.38
CA ALA A 470 -21.24 10.54 17.79
C ALA A 470 -20.96 9.04 17.61
N ALA A 471 -20.32 8.66 16.51
CA ALA A 471 -19.94 7.27 16.27
C ALA A 471 -18.82 6.80 17.22
N TYR A 472 -17.85 7.62 17.58
CA TYR A 472 -16.85 7.30 18.60
C TYR A 472 -17.51 6.98 19.94
N GLU A 473 -18.51 7.79 20.35
CA GLU A 473 -19.26 7.59 21.59
C GLU A 473 -20.08 6.28 21.54
N GLN A 474 -20.72 5.99 20.41
CA GLN A 474 -21.45 4.75 20.20
C GLN A 474 -20.54 3.52 20.28
N TRP A 475 -19.41 3.51 19.58
CA TRP A 475 -18.46 2.39 19.56
C TRP A 475 -17.73 2.20 20.90
N PHE A 476 -17.58 3.25 21.69
CA PHE A 476 -17.10 3.11 23.05
C PHE A 476 -18.16 2.49 23.97
N GLY A 477 -19.44 2.81 23.76
CA GLY A 477 -20.61 2.27 24.44
C GLY A 477 -21.00 3.02 25.71
N GLY A 478 -20.05 3.32 26.60
CA GLY A 478 -20.34 4.05 27.82
C GLY A 478 -19.46 3.64 29.00
N TYR A 479 -19.69 4.32 30.12
CA TYR A 479 -18.96 4.14 31.38
C TYR A 479 -19.87 4.30 32.59
N ARG A 480 -19.45 3.80 33.76
CA ARG A 480 -20.10 4.08 35.03
C ARG A 480 -19.52 5.37 35.61
N ASN A 481 -20.40 6.30 35.99
CA ASN A 481 -20.01 7.53 36.69
C ASN A 481 -19.65 7.24 38.16
N GLU A 482 -19.27 8.28 38.90
CA GLU A 482 -18.91 8.17 40.32
C GLU A 482 -20.08 7.70 41.21
N LYS A 483 -21.32 7.91 40.77
CA LYS A 483 -22.55 7.44 41.45
C LYS A 483 -22.93 5.99 41.06
N GLY A 484 -22.16 5.33 40.20
CA GLY A 484 -22.42 4.00 39.72
C GLY A 484 -23.46 3.91 38.59
N GLU A 485 -23.97 5.05 38.10
CA GLU A 485 -24.93 5.12 37.00
C GLU A 485 -24.25 4.94 35.66
N TRP A 486 -24.92 4.27 34.70
CA TRP A 486 -24.41 4.11 33.34
C TRP A 486 -24.61 5.42 32.55
N VAL A 487 -23.54 5.91 31.96
CA VAL A 487 -23.53 7.07 31.08
C VAL A 487 -23.02 6.63 29.71
N ASN A 488 -23.80 6.88 28.67
CA ASN A 488 -23.39 6.61 27.28
C ASN A 488 -22.30 7.60 26.85
N GLY A 489 -21.41 7.12 25.97
CA GLY A 489 -20.35 7.92 25.40
C GLY A 489 -19.01 7.81 26.14
N VAL A 490 -18.07 8.65 25.75
CA VAL A 490 -16.68 8.67 26.23
C VAL A 490 -16.59 9.46 27.52
N LYS A 491 -16.03 8.89 28.59
CA LYS A 491 -15.79 9.60 29.86
C LYS A 491 -14.79 10.73 29.65
N GLY A 492 -13.66 10.43 29.04
CA GLY A 492 -12.58 11.35 28.77
C GLY A 492 -11.86 11.84 30.01
N ARG A 493 -10.89 12.72 29.78
CA ARG A 493 -10.16 13.46 30.78
C ARG A 493 -10.28 14.97 30.47
N LEU A 494 -10.67 15.77 31.43
CA LEU A 494 -10.68 17.22 31.30
C LEU A 494 -9.25 17.75 31.39
N ILE A 495 -8.84 18.54 30.42
CA ILE A 495 -7.53 19.19 30.34
C ILE A 495 -7.77 20.69 30.20
N PRO A 496 -7.10 21.52 31.02
CA PRO A 496 -7.21 22.96 30.89
C PRO A 496 -6.59 23.44 29.58
N TYR A 497 -7.26 24.37 28.93
CA TYR A 497 -6.82 25.05 27.72
C TYR A 497 -7.01 26.53 27.91
N ASP A 498 -5.99 27.31 27.60
CA ASP A 498 -6.05 28.79 27.69
C ASP A 498 -6.47 29.34 26.31
N GLU A 499 -7.67 29.88 26.26
CA GLU A 499 -8.18 30.58 25.10
C GLU A 499 -7.87 32.09 25.24
N CYS A 500 -6.58 32.43 25.12
CA CYS A 500 -6.05 33.78 25.23
C CYS A 500 -6.49 34.52 26.54
N GLY A 501 -6.26 33.88 27.68
CA GLY A 501 -6.61 34.42 29.01
C GLY A 501 -7.95 33.92 29.54
N ASN A 502 -8.72 33.20 28.76
CA ASN A 502 -9.95 32.54 29.20
C ASN A 502 -9.72 31.03 29.36
N PRO A 503 -9.58 30.51 30.58
CA PRO A 503 -9.37 29.08 30.79
C PRO A 503 -10.64 28.29 30.48
N VAL A 504 -10.55 27.34 29.54
CA VAL A 504 -11.62 26.44 29.15
C VAL A 504 -11.17 25.00 29.42
N MET A 505 -12.09 24.12 29.83
CA MET A 505 -11.80 22.70 30.00
C MET A 505 -12.15 21.94 28.76
N VAL A 506 -11.17 21.27 28.18
CA VAL A 506 -11.32 20.40 26.96
C VAL A 506 -11.39 18.96 27.40
N LYS A 507 -12.42 18.24 26.97
CA LYS A 507 -12.62 16.81 27.23
C LYS A 507 -11.85 16.00 26.20
N MET A 508 -10.71 15.46 26.61
CA MET A 508 -9.87 14.60 25.74
C MET A 508 -10.13 13.11 26.01
N PRO A 509 -10.14 12.25 24.98
CA PRO A 509 -10.21 10.82 25.22
C PRO A 509 -8.97 10.35 25.98
N THR A 510 -9.14 9.36 26.86
CA THR A 510 -8.02 8.67 27.50
C THR A 510 -7.36 7.70 26.53
N THR A 511 -6.12 7.32 26.81
CA THR A 511 -5.42 6.29 26.00
C THR A 511 -6.21 4.98 25.95
N TRP A 512 -6.86 4.60 27.04
CA TRP A 512 -7.69 3.38 27.09
C TRP A 512 -8.93 3.47 26.19
N GLU A 513 -9.64 4.59 26.21
CA GLU A 513 -10.81 4.82 25.36
C GLU A 513 -10.42 4.79 23.88
N ASN A 514 -9.34 5.46 23.55
CA ASN A 514 -8.77 5.46 22.22
C ASN A 514 -8.35 4.04 21.75
N LEU A 515 -7.71 3.23 22.61
CA LEU A 515 -7.38 1.83 22.30
C LEU A 515 -8.63 0.95 22.22
N LYS A 516 -9.65 1.19 23.07
CA LYS A 516 -10.91 0.44 22.98
C LYS A 516 -11.59 0.67 21.63
N PHE A 517 -11.65 1.94 21.16
CA PHE A 517 -12.13 2.23 19.81
C PHE A 517 -11.29 1.54 18.72
N PHE A 518 -9.97 1.58 18.82
CA PHE A 518 -9.09 0.88 17.89
C PHE A 518 -9.42 -0.60 17.78
N PHE A 519 -9.53 -1.31 18.90
CA PHE A 519 -9.80 -2.74 18.88
C PHE A 519 -11.25 -3.08 18.53
N SER A 520 -12.24 -2.33 19.01
CA SER A 520 -13.67 -2.62 18.74
C SER A 520 -14.07 -2.27 17.31
N TYR A 521 -13.70 -1.07 16.84
CA TYR A 521 -14.07 -0.59 15.52
C TYR A 521 -13.04 -0.96 14.45
N GLN A 522 -11.80 -0.44 14.55
CA GLN A 522 -10.84 -0.56 13.45
C GLN A 522 -10.34 -1.99 13.26
N VAL A 523 -10.05 -2.73 14.34
CA VAL A 523 -9.57 -4.11 14.25
C VAL A 523 -10.71 -5.11 14.13
N ASN A 524 -11.71 -5.05 15.01
CA ASN A 524 -12.76 -6.06 15.02
C ASN A 524 -13.79 -5.83 13.90
N PHE A 525 -14.43 -4.66 13.87
CA PHE A 525 -15.51 -4.39 12.93
C PHE A 525 -15.01 -4.18 11.50
N MET A 526 -13.94 -3.37 11.31
CA MET A 526 -13.45 -3.03 9.97
C MET A 526 -12.50 -4.07 9.38
N TYR A 527 -11.79 -4.86 10.18
CA TYR A 527 -10.84 -5.85 9.67
C TYR A 527 -11.32 -7.28 9.87
N TRP A 528 -11.48 -7.73 11.14
CA TRP A 528 -11.83 -9.13 11.41
C TRP A 528 -13.20 -9.52 10.85
N ARG A 529 -14.19 -8.64 10.84
CA ARG A 529 -15.50 -8.91 10.27
C ARG A 529 -15.39 -9.26 8.78
N TYR A 530 -14.71 -8.45 7.99
CA TYR A 530 -14.51 -8.70 6.56
C TYR A 530 -13.62 -9.91 6.29
N PHE A 531 -12.56 -10.09 7.07
CA PHE A 531 -11.75 -11.30 7.00
C PHE A 531 -12.59 -12.55 7.25
N LEU A 532 -13.42 -12.56 8.28
CA LEU A 532 -14.26 -13.71 8.64
C LEU A 532 -15.40 -13.95 7.66
N TRP A 533 -15.85 -12.97 6.88
CA TRP A 533 -16.77 -13.21 5.76
C TRP A 533 -16.22 -14.25 4.79
N ASN A 534 -14.93 -14.25 4.55
CA ASN A 534 -14.26 -15.16 3.62
C ASN A 534 -13.94 -16.53 4.21
N PHE A 535 -13.82 -16.64 5.55
CA PHE A 535 -13.31 -17.84 6.20
C PHE A 535 -14.27 -18.49 7.22
N ALA A 536 -15.30 -17.77 7.65
CA ALA A 536 -16.34 -18.28 8.54
C ALA A 536 -17.72 -18.28 7.90
N GLY A 537 -18.18 -17.13 7.42
CA GLY A 537 -19.41 -16.92 6.72
C GLY A 537 -19.92 -15.48 6.85
N ARG A 538 -20.82 -15.08 5.98
CA ARG A 538 -21.43 -13.75 5.90
C ARG A 538 -22.93 -13.81 6.16
N GLN A 539 -23.43 -12.96 7.05
CA GLN A 539 -24.85 -12.88 7.39
C GLN A 539 -25.69 -12.37 6.19
N ASN A 540 -25.31 -11.25 5.63
CA ASN A 540 -25.86 -10.64 4.42
C ASN A 540 -24.89 -9.57 3.90
N ASP A 541 -25.19 -8.99 2.73
CA ASP A 541 -24.41 -7.92 2.10
C ASP A 541 -24.93 -6.51 2.39
N ILE A 542 -25.84 -6.37 3.35
CA ILE A 542 -26.36 -5.08 3.77
C ILE A 542 -25.31 -4.39 4.63
N GLN A 543 -24.96 -3.17 4.25
CA GLN A 543 -24.04 -2.36 5.01
C GLN A 543 -24.59 -2.08 6.41
N GLY A 544 -23.83 -2.45 7.45
CA GLY A 544 -24.16 -2.19 8.84
C GLY A 544 -23.14 -1.28 9.52
N ASN A 545 -23.51 -0.77 10.68
CA ASN A 545 -22.65 0.02 11.58
C ASN A 545 -22.58 -0.61 12.98
N GLY A 546 -22.62 -1.93 13.06
CA GLY A 546 -22.58 -2.73 14.28
C GLY A 546 -23.93 -3.26 14.75
N GLU A 547 -24.99 -3.09 13.96
CA GLU A 547 -26.31 -3.66 14.22
C GLU A 547 -26.26 -5.19 14.13
N PRO A 548 -27.05 -5.94 14.94
CA PRO A 548 -27.02 -7.40 14.97
C PRO A 548 -27.53 -8.06 13.68
N GLU A 549 -28.31 -7.35 12.84
CA GLU A 549 -28.97 -7.88 11.64
C GLU A 549 -28.28 -7.52 10.33
N HIS A 550 -27.27 -6.64 10.32
CA HIS A 550 -26.68 -6.12 9.08
C HIS A 550 -25.20 -6.44 8.95
N GLY A 551 -24.83 -7.15 7.88
CA GLY A 551 -23.48 -7.33 7.40
C GLY A 551 -22.48 -7.91 8.41
N ASN A 552 -22.94 -8.70 9.37
CA ASN A 552 -22.06 -9.34 10.33
C ASN A 552 -21.40 -10.60 9.74
N TRP A 553 -20.27 -11.02 10.31
CA TRP A 553 -19.79 -12.36 10.05
C TRP A 553 -20.60 -13.38 10.88
N ILE A 554 -20.79 -14.57 10.36
CA ILE A 554 -21.44 -15.66 11.08
C ILE A 554 -20.64 -16.95 10.93
N SER A 555 -20.74 -17.80 11.95
CA SER A 555 -20.10 -19.12 11.92
C SER A 555 -20.99 -20.19 11.29
N GLY A 556 -22.30 -19.96 11.22
CA GLY A 556 -23.32 -20.97 10.90
C GLY A 556 -23.62 -21.92 12.05
N ILE A 557 -22.98 -21.74 13.21
CA ILE A 557 -23.22 -22.52 14.42
C ILE A 557 -24.10 -21.68 15.35
N PRO A 558 -25.37 -22.09 15.57
CA PRO A 558 -26.34 -21.27 16.32
C PRO A 558 -25.88 -20.88 17.72
N LEU A 559 -25.11 -21.75 18.39
CA LEU A 559 -24.57 -21.46 19.72
C LEU A 559 -23.62 -20.23 19.72
N ILE A 560 -22.83 -20.07 18.66
CA ILE A 560 -21.87 -18.96 18.52
C ILE A 560 -22.61 -17.72 18.02
N ASP A 561 -23.40 -17.87 16.96
CA ASP A 561 -24.04 -16.75 16.28
C ASP A 561 -25.11 -16.10 17.16
N ASN A 562 -25.89 -16.90 17.90
CA ASN A 562 -26.90 -16.39 18.83
C ASN A 562 -26.27 -15.65 20.03
N LEU A 563 -25.08 -16.05 20.45
CA LEU A 563 -24.34 -15.37 21.52
C LEU A 563 -23.84 -13.98 21.05
N LEU A 564 -23.45 -13.87 19.80
CA LEU A 564 -22.85 -12.65 19.24
C LEU A 564 -23.92 -11.66 18.74
N TYR A 565 -24.93 -12.16 18.05
CA TYR A 565 -25.87 -11.32 17.28
C TYR A 565 -27.35 -11.59 17.59
N GLY A 566 -27.66 -12.46 18.58
CA GLY A 566 -29.00 -12.90 18.87
C GLY A 566 -29.50 -14.01 17.91
N ASP A 567 -30.72 -14.45 18.12
CA ASP A 567 -31.30 -15.60 17.42
C ASP A 567 -31.50 -15.30 15.93
N GLN A 568 -30.62 -15.80 15.09
CA GLN A 568 -30.62 -15.60 13.64
C GLN A 568 -31.88 -16.21 12.96
N SER A 569 -32.55 -17.14 13.60
CA SER A 569 -33.82 -17.72 13.09
C SER A 569 -34.97 -16.72 13.11
N LYS A 570 -34.88 -15.66 13.91
CA LYS A 570 -35.89 -14.60 14.05
C LYS A 570 -35.70 -13.40 13.13
N LEU A 571 -34.67 -13.41 12.29
CA LEU A 571 -34.50 -12.36 11.29
C LEU A 571 -35.72 -12.30 10.35
N PRO A 572 -36.08 -11.13 9.80
CA PRO A 572 -37.06 -10.99 8.73
C PRO A 572 -36.75 -11.88 7.52
N ASP A 573 -37.76 -12.34 6.84
CA ASP A 573 -37.58 -13.26 5.70
C ASP A 573 -36.77 -12.64 4.56
N GLU A 574 -36.86 -11.32 4.36
CA GLU A 574 -36.05 -10.57 3.39
C GLU A 574 -34.54 -10.66 3.70
N LEU A 575 -34.17 -10.58 4.97
CA LEU A 575 -32.78 -10.70 5.40
C LEU A 575 -32.28 -12.15 5.28
N LYS A 576 -33.11 -13.12 5.59
CA LYS A 576 -32.79 -14.55 5.42
C LYS A 576 -32.60 -14.94 3.95
N ALA A 577 -33.40 -14.35 3.06
CA ALA A 577 -33.35 -14.61 1.62
C ALA A 577 -32.24 -13.80 0.90
N ASN A 578 -31.45 -13.02 1.62
CA ASN A 578 -30.39 -12.21 1.02
C ASN A 578 -29.36 -13.08 0.31
N LYS A 579 -29.08 -12.76 -0.97
CA LYS A 579 -28.16 -13.55 -1.82
C LYS A 579 -26.70 -13.48 -1.36
N GLY A 580 -26.33 -12.47 -0.57
CA GLY A 580 -25.01 -12.35 0.04
C GLY A 580 -24.79 -13.28 1.24
N HIS A 581 -25.84 -13.99 1.70
CA HIS A 581 -25.72 -14.95 2.79
C HIS A 581 -24.89 -16.16 2.39
N ASN A 582 -23.85 -16.48 3.18
CA ASN A 582 -23.09 -17.71 3.03
C ASN A 582 -22.61 -18.25 4.39
N VAL A 583 -22.31 -19.54 4.45
CA VAL A 583 -21.84 -20.19 5.68
C VAL A 583 -20.78 -21.22 5.35
N PHE A 584 -19.61 -21.08 5.94
CA PHE A 584 -18.48 -22.00 5.78
C PHE A 584 -18.18 -22.79 7.06
N TYR A 585 -18.92 -22.60 8.13
CA TYR A 585 -18.75 -23.27 9.44
C TYR A 585 -17.32 -23.10 10.00
N CYS A 586 -16.67 -21.97 9.74
CA CYS A 586 -15.27 -21.70 10.06
C CYS A 586 -14.27 -22.73 9.49
N LEU A 587 -14.67 -23.59 8.56
CA LEU A 587 -13.82 -24.68 8.06
C LEU A 587 -12.55 -24.17 7.36
N PRO A 588 -12.61 -23.17 6.45
CA PRO A 588 -11.39 -22.60 5.85
C PRO A 588 -10.46 -22.00 6.90
N LEU A 589 -10.99 -21.31 7.91
CA LEU A 589 -10.22 -20.72 9.01
C LEU A 589 -9.48 -21.80 9.81
N LEU A 590 -10.17 -22.86 10.22
CA LEU A 590 -9.58 -23.96 10.97
C LEU A 590 -8.49 -24.67 10.17
N LEU A 591 -8.73 -24.95 8.89
CA LEU A 591 -7.75 -25.57 8.00
C LEU A 591 -6.52 -24.65 7.82
N GLY A 592 -6.71 -23.34 7.68
CA GLY A 592 -5.63 -22.38 7.60
C GLY A 592 -4.78 -22.34 8.86
N ILE A 593 -5.40 -22.28 10.04
CA ILE A 593 -4.70 -22.31 11.33
C ILE A 593 -3.93 -23.63 11.51
N LEU A 594 -4.55 -24.77 11.23
CA LEU A 594 -3.91 -26.09 11.30
C LEU A 594 -2.71 -26.17 10.34
N GLY A 595 -2.86 -25.61 9.13
CA GLY A 595 -1.78 -25.54 8.14
C GLY A 595 -0.59 -24.70 8.64
N LEU A 596 -0.84 -23.52 9.21
CA LEU A 596 0.19 -22.66 9.79
C LEU A 596 0.91 -23.33 10.97
N LEU A 597 0.16 -23.98 11.87
CA LEU A 597 0.74 -24.72 12.99
C LEU A 597 1.58 -25.90 12.49
N TRP A 598 1.06 -26.69 11.56
CA TRP A 598 1.81 -27.79 10.95
C TRP A 598 3.11 -27.29 10.31
N GLN A 599 3.08 -26.18 9.61
CA GLN A 599 4.25 -25.56 9.01
C GLN A 599 5.28 -25.15 10.07
N ALA A 600 4.84 -24.48 11.14
CA ALA A 600 5.72 -24.03 12.23
C ALA A 600 6.49 -25.17 12.91
N PHE A 601 5.88 -26.36 13.01
CA PHE A 601 6.49 -27.54 13.65
C PHE A 601 7.38 -28.38 12.70
N ARG A 602 7.65 -27.94 11.47
CA ARG A 602 8.51 -28.64 10.50
C ARG A 602 9.99 -28.23 10.56
N GLY A 603 10.49 -27.95 11.75
CA GLY A 603 11.89 -27.58 12.01
C GLY A 603 12.24 -26.18 11.51
N GLN A 604 13.54 -25.88 11.39
CA GLN A 604 14.04 -24.53 11.09
C GLN A 604 13.47 -23.95 9.78
N ARG A 605 13.35 -24.75 8.73
CA ARG A 605 12.76 -24.31 7.46
C ARG A 605 11.27 -24.02 7.58
N GLY A 606 10.55 -24.82 8.33
CA GLY A 606 9.13 -24.63 8.57
C GLY A 606 8.84 -23.35 9.32
N ILE A 607 9.58 -23.07 10.39
CA ILE A 607 9.42 -21.83 11.17
C ILE A 607 9.79 -20.57 10.35
N GLN A 608 10.81 -20.65 9.50
CA GLN A 608 11.17 -19.56 8.61
C GLN A 608 10.05 -19.26 7.61
N GLN A 609 9.48 -20.30 6.98
CA GLN A 609 8.35 -20.13 6.06
C GLN A 609 7.09 -19.65 6.78
N PHE A 610 6.84 -20.12 7.99
CA PHE A 610 5.76 -19.62 8.83
C PHE A 610 5.85 -18.10 9.00
N TRP A 611 7.02 -17.57 9.36
CA TRP A 611 7.21 -16.13 9.52
C TRP A 611 7.05 -15.35 8.21
N VAL A 612 7.51 -15.90 7.08
CA VAL A 612 7.29 -15.28 5.75
C VAL A 612 5.80 -15.15 5.43
N VAL A 613 5.02 -16.23 5.61
CA VAL A 613 3.58 -16.23 5.35
C VAL A 613 2.84 -15.35 6.37
N PHE A 614 3.20 -15.45 7.64
CA PHE A 614 2.60 -14.64 8.71
C PHE A 614 2.80 -13.14 8.47
N PHE A 615 4.02 -12.71 8.12
CA PHE A 615 4.27 -11.29 7.86
C PHE A 615 3.72 -10.83 6.51
N LEU A 616 3.58 -11.69 5.52
CA LEU A 616 2.82 -11.36 4.31
C LEU A 616 1.36 -11.04 4.69
N PHE A 617 0.71 -11.94 5.41
CA PHE A 617 -0.66 -11.76 5.90
C PHE A 617 -0.80 -10.52 6.80
N PHE A 618 0.08 -10.36 7.81
CA PHE A 618 0.02 -9.23 8.73
C PHE A 618 0.20 -7.88 8.02
N MET A 619 1.14 -7.78 7.09
CA MET A 619 1.42 -6.53 6.39
C MET A 619 0.34 -6.16 5.38
N THR A 620 -0.20 -7.14 4.66
CA THR A 620 -1.29 -6.88 3.70
C THR A 620 -2.66 -6.70 4.36
N GLY A 621 -2.79 -7.06 5.63
CA GLY A 621 -4.02 -6.94 6.41
C GLY A 621 -3.90 -5.89 7.52
N LEU A 622 -3.50 -6.31 8.72
CA LEU A 622 -3.53 -5.46 9.92
C LEU A 622 -2.66 -4.19 9.81
N ALA A 623 -1.56 -4.21 9.06
CA ALA A 623 -0.75 -3.02 8.84
C ALA A 623 -1.52 -1.94 8.05
N ILE A 624 -2.44 -2.32 7.17
CA ILE A 624 -3.33 -1.38 6.45
C ILE A 624 -4.24 -0.66 7.45
N VAL A 625 -4.83 -1.38 8.40
CA VAL A 625 -5.66 -0.79 9.48
C VAL A 625 -4.88 0.27 10.25
N LEU A 626 -3.61 -0.03 10.59
CA LEU A 626 -2.72 0.90 11.29
C LEU A 626 -2.43 2.15 10.45
N TYR A 627 -2.19 1.98 9.16
CA TYR A 627 -1.80 3.04 8.23
C TYR A 627 -2.97 3.95 7.87
N LEU A 628 -4.12 3.39 7.52
CA LEU A 628 -5.29 4.15 7.07
C LEU A 628 -5.92 4.97 8.20
N ASN A 629 -5.88 4.48 9.45
CA ASN A 629 -6.51 5.12 10.60
C ASN A 629 -7.97 5.53 10.31
N GLN A 630 -8.77 4.58 9.85
CA GLN A 630 -10.13 4.80 9.37
C GLN A 630 -11.02 5.46 10.42
N THR A 631 -11.72 6.51 10.02
CA THR A 631 -12.82 7.11 10.80
C THR A 631 -14.05 6.20 10.79
N PRO A 632 -14.96 6.32 11.79
CA PRO A 632 -16.21 5.59 11.76
C PRO A 632 -17.09 6.04 10.58
N LEU A 633 -18.09 5.22 10.24
CA LEU A 633 -19.04 5.41 9.13
C LEU A 633 -18.43 5.29 7.72
N GLN A 634 -17.28 4.66 7.60
CA GLN A 634 -16.68 4.32 6.29
C GLN A 634 -16.38 2.82 6.19
N PRO A 635 -17.38 1.94 6.25
CA PRO A 635 -17.15 0.53 6.01
C PRO A 635 -16.88 0.31 4.52
N ARG A 636 -15.63 0.10 4.16
CA ARG A 636 -15.21 -0.26 2.80
C ARG A 636 -14.62 -1.65 2.82
N GLU A 637 -15.42 -2.64 2.47
CA GLU A 637 -14.98 -4.03 2.37
C GLU A 637 -13.74 -4.17 1.48
N ARG A 638 -13.72 -3.53 0.34
CA ARG A 638 -12.65 -3.63 -0.63
C ARG A 638 -11.30 -3.09 -0.14
N ASP A 639 -11.28 -2.12 0.77
CA ASP A 639 -10.04 -1.61 1.35
C ASP A 639 -9.28 -2.69 2.13
N TYR A 640 -9.94 -3.78 2.48
CA TYR A 640 -9.42 -4.94 3.19
C TYR A 640 -9.38 -6.22 2.35
N ALA A 641 -9.56 -6.12 1.02
CA ALA A 641 -9.54 -7.26 0.10
C ALA A 641 -8.22 -8.05 0.12
N TYR A 642 -7.15 -7.45 0.61
CA TYR A 642 -5.83 -8.07 0.72
C TYR A 642 -5.64 -8.90 1.99
N ALA A 643 -6.52 -8.74 2.98
CA ALA A 643 -6.47 -9.53 4.20
C ALA A 643 -6.83 -10.98 3.95
#